data_b76649214f1394c12a7e4c09cbe32b09
#
_entry.id   b76649214f1394c12a7e4c09cbe32b09
#
_cell.length_a   1.000
_cell.length_b   1.000
_cell.length_c   1.000
_cell.angle_alpha   90.00
_cell.angle_beta   90.00
_cell.angle_gamma   90.00
#
_symmetry.space_group_name_H-M   'P 1'
#
loop_
_entity.id
_entity.type
_entity.pdbx_description
1 polymer ?
#
loop_
_entity_poly.entity_id
_entity_poly.type
_entity_poly.pdbx_seq_one_letter_code
_entity_poly.pdbx_strand_id
1 'polypeptide(L)'
;PEDNSGFQEVDTNKTLAAGGSTTYSNASANLKNNPYIEKKVSKDKVEVTFKGQDEDSTDSRTMKGFNAKSVYDMDTDDGSLLWSITLENTSGNYLEFGDVGLPMPWNNKYASIDDTYNNRTTVHTFAGADSGYAYAIRCSGEGNYVMFTPVTDTGARIEYIDNWTGNINGVKGTRSGSTYQNWTSDTGGWFPGLQVYYIHSKDIQKTGRGYYTDATSLVLKPGEKKTYQFKFSAVRAGDNTPQNSAEDANNASDSVEERENNMRSILYKEGMIDAVATPGFQTAINMPTKLDLHYDDSKISDVSVDIQCVHENDPWDEEHIPDQQSGMVNNSKSIEHSDSDSAKLVNTKTVDGEKHHIYELNFGCIGNNSVRVNYKLNGEDKFTQYEFNVLDKLDSTIETHSDFVANQTQDNDTSSPTYGIYSDWYFASGKDSTQQSHWGDDWSHDNINFMAMKNYLDPNASEVESIEKYLIDFMWNNYMKNSHETYAVANYLSGSGIYGGSANPYSRTYSEVMEATGFFNMYRIEKAYPDLIDYRESAEWYLEKAYGIYSNRVSAYPIGFYGEQQIPDMIEALYAEGMTEEGDNLKQLFAKSKGTSMATAAYPYGSEFEYDNTGEEGAYSAAKALRTYYPDNSNTKAALKNMQSAEWKTRAMRGLQPTWYQYADPVFRGGETWWNFQYTASLAGYIMDDWL
;
A
#
# COMPACT_ATOMS: atom_id res chain seq x y z
N PRO A 1 28.53 -2.96 -1.00
CA PRO A 1 28.52 -2.24 -2.26
C PRO A 1 29.78 -1.42 -2.35
N GLU A 2 30.49 -1.52 -3.48
CA GLU A 2 31.78 -0.83 -3.67
C GLU A 2 31.61 0.64 -3.99
N ASP A 3 30.44 1.03 -4.33
CA ASP A 3 30.09 2.43 -4.58
C ASP A 3 29.28 2.96 -3.39
N ASN A 4 29.91 3.80 -2.61
CA ASN A 4 29.36 4.42 -1.43
C ASN A 4 28.40 5.60 -1.72
N SER A 5 27.90 5.72 -2.92
CA SER A 5 27.08 6.87 -3.31
C SER A 5 25.73 6.97 -2.59
N GLY A 6 25.35 5.97 -1.81
CA GLY A 6 24.11 5.99 -1.04
C GLY A 6 24.20 5.41 0.36
N PHE A 7 25.30 4.76 0.72
CA PHE A 7 25.50 4.21 2.04
C PHE A 7 26.43 5.09 2.87
N GLN A 8 25.90 5.61 3.95
CA GLN A 8 26.76 6.10 5.01
C GLN A 8 26.93 5.00 6.04
N GLU A 9 28.17 4.60 6.25
CA GLU A 9 28.50 3.75 7.37
C GLU A 9 28.10 4.44 8.67
N VAL A 10 27.22 3.79 9.43
CA VAL A 10 26.87 4.25 10.78
C VAL A 10 28.13 4.29 11.62
N ASP A 11 28.42 5.41 12.25
CA ASP A 11 29.53 5.53 13.18
C ASP A 11 29.22 4.70 14.43
N THR A 12 29.66 3.45 14.42
CA THR A 12 29.53 2.52 15.57
C THR A 12 30.30 2.99 16.81
N ASN A 13 31.07 4.09 16.71
CA ASN A 13 31.74 4.69 17.87
C ASN A 13 30.82 5.57 18.72
N LYS A 14 29.59 5.80 18.28
CA LYS A 14 28.62 6.54 19.09
C LYS A 14 27.59 5.60 19.64
N THR A 15 27.53 5.53 20.94
CA THR A 15 26.45 4.89 21.67
C THR A 15 25.14 5.56 21.24
N LEU A 16 24.21 4.80 20.74
CA LEU A 16 22.83 5.22 20.54
C LEU A 16 22.23 5.42 21.94
N ALA A 17 22.36 6.61 22.48
CA ALA A 17 21.62 6.95 23.68
C ALA A 17 20.15 7.14 23.30
N ALA A 18 19.25 6.47 24.00
CA ALA A 18 17.82 6.67 23.84
C ALA A 18 17.49 8.18 23.86
N GLY A 19 16.93 8.71 22.79
CA GLY A 19 16.53 10.11 22.68
C GLY A 19 17.61 11.13 22.27
N GLY A 20 18.82 10.69 21.92
CA GLY A 20 19.89 11.57 21.45
C GLY A 20 19.97 11.65 19.92
N SER A 21 20.18 12.85 19.39
CA SER A 21 20.57 13.01 17.99
C SER A 21 21.94 12.39 17.74
N THR A 22 22.01 11.35 16.94
CA THR A 22 23.27 10.78 16.47
C THR A 22 23.79 11.59 15.30
N THR A 23 24.99 12.14 15.43
CA THR A 23 25.70 12.73 14.29
C THR A 23 26.51 11.60 13.65
N TYR A 24 26.17 11.25 12.43
CA TYR A 24 26.98 10.32 11.64
C TYR A 24 28.19 11.09 11.10
N SER A 25 29.36 10.68 11.45
CA SER A 25 30.60 11.16 10.83
C SER A 25 31.14 10.07 9.90
N ASN A 26 31.90 10.43 8.89
CA ASN A 26 32.54 9.52 7.96
C ASN A 26 33.20 8.33 8.69
N ALA A 27 32.48 7.25 8.82
CA ALA A 27 32.82 6.13 9.70
C ALA A 27 33.76 5.13 9.05
N SER A 28 33.99 5.20 7.75
CA SER A 28 34.84 4.24 7.04
C SER A 28 36.26 4.14 7.57
N ALA A 29 36.81 5.25 8.05
CA ALA A 29 38.14 5.26 8.69
C ALA A 29 38.12 4.67 10.12
N ASN A 30 36.99 4.79 10.81
CA ASN A 30 36.86 4.38 12.21
C ASN A 30 36.55 2.89 12.36
N LEU A 31 35.74 2.32 11.45
CA LEU A 31 35.43 0.88 11.45
C LEU A 31 36.66 0.02 11.17
N LYS A 32 37.54 0.44 10.25
CA LYS A 32 38.77 -0.28 9.92
C LYS A 32 39.73 -0.45 11.12
N ASN A 33 39.68 0.48 12.06
CA ASN A 33 40.62 0.53 13.18
C ASN A 33 39.95 0.37 14.54
N ASN A 34 38.67 0.00 14.57
CA ASN A 34 37.99 -0.23 15.84
C ASN A 34 38.48 -1.54 16.48
N PRO A 35 39.16 -1.49 17.63
CA PRO A 35 39.74 -2.68 18.26
C PRO A 35 38.68 -3.66 18.80
N TYR A 36 37.45 -3.23 18.87
CA TYR A 36 36.31 -4.04 19.35
C TYR A 36 35.60 -4.79 18.25
N ILE A 37 35.97 -4.58 16.98
CA ILE A 37 35.37 -5.24 15.83
C ILE A 37 36.37 -6.24 15.25
N GLU A 38 36.01 -7.51 15.27
CA GLU A 38 36.76 -8.58 14.61
C GLU A 38 35.95 -9.10 13.41
N LYS A 39 36.56 -9.16 12.25
CA LYS A 39 36.00 -9.69 11.02
C LYS A 39 36.80 -10.93 10.56
N LYS A 40 36.09 -12.02 10.29
CA LYS A 40 36.63 -13.22 9.64
C LYS A 40 35.84 -13.50 8.36
N VAL A 41 36.56 -13.72 7.28
CA VAL A 41 35.95 -13.99 5.95
C VAL A 41 36.52 -15.31 5.45
N SER A 42 35.66 -16.21 5.04
CA SER A 42 35.98 -17.42 4.30
C SER A 42 35.19 -17.41 2.97
N LYS A 43 35.30 -18.47 2.19
CA LYS A 43 34.64 -18.57 0.89
C LYS A 43 33.10 -18.32 0.96
N ASP A 44 32.44 -18.97 1.90
CA ASP A 44 30.98 -19.02 1.99
C ASP A 44 30.45 -18.40 3.30
N LYS A 45 31.34 -17.82 4.15
CA LYS A 45 30.99 -17.33 5.46
C LYS A 45 31.70 -16.03 5.83
N VAL A 46 30.94 -15.10 6.38
CA VAL A 46 31.46 -13.89 7.01
C VAL A 46 31.00 -13.83 8.46
N GLU A 47 31.99 -13.67 9.37
CA GLU A 47 31.72 -13.48 10.80
C GLU A 47 32.17 -12.07 11.21
N VAL A 48 31.32 -11.35 11.91
CA VAL A 48 31.65 -10.08 12.54
C VAL A 48 31.33 -10.16 14.03
N THR A 49 32.34 -9.94 14.85
CA THR A 49 32.18 -9.92 16.30
C THR A 49 32.38 -8.50 16.82
N PHE A 50 31.42 -8.02 17.57
CA PHE A 50 31.47 -6.77 18.31
C PHE A 50 31.73 -7.11 19.78
N LYS A 51 32.93 -6.78 20.27
CA LYS A 51 33.31 -7.05 21.66
C LYS A 51 32.84 -5.89 22.54
N GLY A 52 32.15 -6.24 23.57
CA GLY A 52 31.84 -5.32 24.66
C GLY A 52 33.10 -5.02 25.49
N GLN A 53 33.00 -4.00 26.29
CA GLN A 53 34.01 -3.70 27.30
C GLN A 53 33.44 -3.86 28.72
N ASP A 54 34.33 -3.82 29.69
CA ASP A 54 33.96 -3.87 31.09
C ASP A 54 33.06 -2.70 31.47
N GLU A 55 32.20 -2.88 32.46
CA GLU A 55 31.21 -1.89 32.90
C GLU A 55 31.86 -0.56 33.34
N ASP A 56 33.07 -0.61 33.88
CA ASP A 56 33.80 0.56 34.35
C ASP A 56 34.57 1.32 33.25
N SER A 57 34.59 0.80 32.05
CA SER A 57 35.32 1.45 30.95
C SER A 57 34.69 2.78 30.56
N THR A 58 35.55 3.75 30.25
CA THR A 58 35.14 5.06 29.73
C THR A 58 35.23 5.17 28.19
N ASP A 59 35.63 4.11 27.51
CA ASP A 59 35.79 4.09 26.07
C ASP A 59 34.41 4.05 25.41
N SER A 60 34.09 5.04 24.59
CA SER A 60 32.79 5.18 23.90
C SER A 60 32.72 4.46 22.56
N ARG A 61 33.77 3.73 22.16
CA ARG A 61 33.85 3.06 20.85
C ARG A 61 33.10 1.71 20.80
N THR A 62 32.62 1.22 21.93
CA THR A 62 31.82 0.00 22.00
C THR A 62 30.84 0.04 23.16
N MET A 63 29.92 -0.90 23.18
CA MET A 63 28.94 -1.07 24.25
C MET A 63 29.57 -1.78 25.47
N LYS A 64 28.92 -1.65 26.63
CA LYS A 64 29.36 -2.22 27.87
C LYS A 64 28.56 -3.44 28.26
N GLY A 65 29.23 -4.41 28.83
CA GLY A 65 28.60 -5.55 29.47
C GLY A 65 28.07 -6.63 28.56
N PHE A 66 28.25 -6.54 27.22
CA PHE A 66 27.87 -7.61 26.32
C PHE A 66 28.71 -7.68 25.04
N ASN A 67 28.75 -8.85 24.43
CA ASN A 67 29.26 -9.06 23.09
C ASN A 67 28.10 -9.31 22.12
N ALA A 68 28.27 -8.89 20.87
CA ALA A 68 27.39 -9.27 19.78
C ALA A 68 28.19 -9.92 18.65
N LYS A 69 27.65 -10.98 18.06
CA LYS A 69 28.25 -11.66 16.90
C LYS A 69 27.24 -11.82 15.80
N SER A 70 27.61 -11.40 14.60
CA SER A 70 26.83 -11.61 13.38
C SER A 70 27.58 -12.59 12.47
N VAL A 71 26.87 -13.60 11.96
CA VAL A 71 27.42 -14.61 11.06
C VAL A 71 26.51 -14.69 9.83
N TYR A 72 27.08 -14.49 8.68
CA TYR A 72 26.45 -14.68 7.37
C TYR A 72 27.03 -15.93 6.74
N ASP A 73 26.20 -16.92 6.48
CA ASP A 73 26.61 -18.27 6.01
C ASP A 73 25.81 -18.63 4.75
N MET A 74 26.54 -18.87 3.64
CA MET A 74 25.98 -19.29 2.36
C MET A 74 26.08 -20.82 2.15
N ASP A 75 26.69 -21.54 3.06
CA ASP A 75 26.79 -22.99 3.02
C ASP A 75 25.55 -23.63 3.68
N THR A 76 24.43 -23.51 2.97
CA THR A 76 23.12 -24.00 3.38
C THR A 76 22.59 -25.01 2.36
N ASP A 77 21.83 -25.99 2.81
CA ASP A 77 21.31 -27.07 1.97
C ASP A 77 20.31 -26.57 0.91
N ASP A 78 19.61 -25.46 1.20
CA ASP A 78 18.59 -24.85 0.35
C ASP A 78 19.10 -23.67 -0.49
N GLY A 79 20.38 -23.33 -0.38
CA GLY A 79 21.02 -22.22 -1.09
C GLY A 79 20.60 -20.83 -0.59
N SER A 80 19.98 -20.75 0.59
CA SER A 80 19.67 -19.49 1.27
C SER A 80 20.92 -18.90 1.92
N LEU A 81 20.88 -17.59 2.22
CA LEU A 81 21.83 -16.96 3.13
C LEU A 81 21.27 -17.06 4.56
N LEU A 82 21.97 -17.78 5.43
CA LEU A 82 21.64 -17.84 6.86
C LEU A 82 22.36 -16.72 7.61
N TRP A 83 21.60 -15.88 8.28
CA TRP A 83 22.12 -14.84 9.16
C TRP A 83 21.87 -15.19 10.62
N SER A 84 22.95 -15.42 11.38
CA SER A 84 22.90 -15.71 12.82
C SER A 84 23.38 -14.51 13.62
N ILE A 85 22.61 -14.12 14.65
CA ILE A 85 22.90 -13.01 15.54
C ILE A 85 22.95 -13.54 16.95
N THR A 86 24.12 -13.45 17.59
CA THR A 86 24.33 -13.91 18.97
C THR A 86 24.60 -12.72 19.86
N LEU A 87 23.85 -12.60 20.95
CA LEU A 87 24.08 -11.69 22.05
C LEU A 87 24.60 -12.49 23.27
N GLU A 88 25.64 -12.01 23.91
CA GLU A 88 26.26 -12.62 25.07
C GLU A 88 26.38 -11.60 26.20
N ASN A 89 25.80 -11.87 27.36
CA ASN A 89 26.00 -11.06 28.54
C ASN A 89 27.38 -11.35 29.16
N THR A 90 28.28 -10.37 29.08
CA THR A 90 29.65 -10.46 29.67
C THR A 90 29.75 -9.74 31.01
N SER A 91 28.65 -9.15 31.49
CA SER A 91 28.60 -8.48 32.78
C SER A 91 28.42 -9.47 33.95
N GLY A 92 28.62 -8.98 35.14
CA GLY A 92 28.35 -9.74 36.38
C GLY A 92 26.88 -9.71 36.80
N ASN A 93 26.02 -8.99 36.10
CA ASN A 93 24.63 -8.77 36.43
C ASN A 93 23.67 -9.30 35.35
N TYR A 94 22.36 -9.42 35.66
CA TYR A 94 21.36 -9.64 34.62
C TYR A 94 21.33 -8.44 33.68
N LEU A 95 21.24 -8.71 32.40
CA LEU A 95 21.17 -7.71 31.35
C LEU A 95 19.84 -7.85 30.60
N GLU A 96 19.08 -6.77 30.54
CA GLU A 96 17.86 -6.69 29.74
C GLU A 96 18.11 -5.85 28.48
N PHE A 97 17.76 -6.42 27.33
CA PHE A 97 17.67 -5.72 26.06
C PHE A 97 16.19 -5.43 25.82
N GLY A 98 15.79 -4.17 25.97
CA GLY A 98 14.41 -3.74 25.71
C GLY A 98 14.07 -3.84 24.23
N ASP A 99 15.06 -3.51 23.38
CA ASP A 99 14.92 -3.62 21.93
C ASP A 99 16.07 -4.44 21.32
N VAL A 100 15.73 -5.27 20.35
CA VAL A 100 16.69 -5.93 19.47
C VAL A 100 16.24 -5.71 18.04
N GLY A 101 16.77 -4.66 17.42
CA GLY A 101 16.39 -4.22 16.09
C GLY A 101 17.45 -4.56 15.04
N LEU A 102 16.99 -4.94 13.86
CA LEU A 102 17.78 -5.33 12.69
C LEU A 102 17.63 -4.28 11.60
N PRO A 103 18.58 -3.35 11.43
CA PRO A 103 18.51 -2.34 10.40
C PRO A 103 18.78 -2.93 9.02
N MET A 104 17.85 -2.72 8.09
CA MET A 104 17.88 -3.26 6.74
C MET A 104 17.76 -2.13 5.70
N PRO A 105 18.88 -1.78 5.03
CA PRO A 105 18.86 -0.83 3.94
C PRO A 105 18.50 -1.56 2.62
N TRP A 106 17.25 -1.51 2.23
CA TRP A 106 16.77 -2.22 1.05
C TRP A 106 17.02 -1.50 -0.27
N ASN A 107 17.02 -0.19 -0.24
CA ASN A 107 17.10 0.61 -1.47
C ASN A 107 18.33 1.50 -1.55
N ASN A 108 18.57 2.00 -2.75
CA ASN A 108 19.63 2.95 -3.06
C ASN A 108 19.07 4.10 -3.90
N LYS A 109 19.89 5.04 -4.27
CA LYS A 109 19.52 6.15 -5.14
C LYS A 109 19.48 5.69 -6.61
N TYR A 110 18.47 6.15 -7.34
CA TYR A 110 18.26 5.85 -8.76
C TYR A 110 18.46 7.09 -9.63
N ALA A 111 18.84 6.88 -10.87
CA ALA A 111 19.27 7.95 -11.77
C ALA A 111 18.16 8.49 -12.68
N SER A 112 17.11 7.70 -12.91
CA SER A 112 16.02 8.03 -13.84
C SER A 112 14.75 7.27 -13.48
N ILE A 113 13.63 7.60 -14.15
CA ILE A 113 12.36 6.87 -14.06
C ILE A 113 12.57 5.39 -14.43
N ASP A 114 13.21 5.13 -15.55
CA ASP A 114 13.49 3.76 -15.99
C ASP A 114 14.33 2.97 -15.00
N ASP A 115 15.32 3.63 -14.40
CA ASP A 115 16.17 3.03 -13.37
C ASP A 115 15.37 2.72 -12.10
N THR A 116 14.49 3.63 -11.69
CA THR A 116 13.59 3.42 -10.55
C THR A 116 12.66 2.24 -10.81
N TYR A 117 11.96 2.23 -11.94
CA TYR A 117 11.03 1.16 -12.29
C TYR A 117 11.71 -0.22 -12.35
N ASN A 118 12.87 -0.32 -12.98
CA ASN A 118 13.52 -1.61 -13.16
C ASN A 118 14.32 -2.09 -11.95
N ASN A 119 14.84 -1.20 -11.13
CA ASN A 119 15.82 -1.55 -10.11
C ASN A 119 15.42 -1.20 -8.68
N ARG A 120 14.47 -0.27 -8.49
CA ARG A 120 14.00 0.07 -7.16
C ARG A 120 13.35 -1.13 -6.50
N THR A 121 13.70 -1.32 -5.24
CA THR A 121 13.14 -2.36 -4.41
C THR A 121 11.94 -1.83 -3.62
N THR A 122 10.81 -2.49 -3.75
CA THR A 122 9.68 -2.36 -2.81
C THR A 122 9.76 -3.51 -1.82
N VAL A 123 9.53 -3.20 -0.55
CA VAL A 123 9.60 -4.19 0.51
C VAL A 123 8.26 -4.29 1.19
N HIS A 124 7.76 -5.50 1.22
CA HIS A 124 6.56 -5.86 1.97
C HIS A 124 6.98 -6.57 3.25
N THR A 125 6.39 -6.16 4.36
CA THR A 125 6.69 -6.78 5.65
C THR A 125 5.39 -7.10 6.36
N PHE A 126 5.32 -8.33 6.85
CA PHE A 126 4.29 -8.78 7.76
C PHE A 126 4.88 -8.88 9.17
N ALA A 127 4.49 -7.98 10.07
CA ALA A 127 4.89 -8.00 11.47
C ALA A 127 4.00 -8.95 12.26
N GLY A 128 4.01 -10.23 11.89
CA GLY A 128 3.14 -11.26 12.41
C GLY A 128 3.75 -12.05 13.58
N ALA A 129 4.53 -11.42 14.44
CA ALA A 129 5.21 -12.08 15.55
C ALA A 129 5.99 -13.32 15.09
N ASP A 130 5.62 -14.52 15.58
CA ASP A 130 6.31 -15.76 15.28
C ASP A 130 6.14 -16.25 13.83
N SER A 131 5.18 -15.71 13.07
CA SER A 131 5.02 -15.92 11.63
C SER A 131 5.28 -14.65 10.80
N GLY A 132 5.96 -13.66 11.37
CA GLY A 132 6.34 -12.43 10.67
C GLY A 132 7.46 -12.68 9.65
N TYR A 133 7.36 -12.01 8.49
CA TYR A 133 8.35 -12.08 7.41
C TYR A 133 8.44 -10.78 6.64
N ALA A 134 9.47 -10.65 5.81
CA ALA A 134 9.56 -9.59 4.82
C ALA A 134 9.99 -10.17 3.48
N TYR A 135 9.65 -9.48 2.40
CA TYR A 135 10.22 -9.78 1.10
C TYR A 135 10.41 -8.52 0.27
N ALA A 136 11.41 -8.56 -0.59
CA ALA A 136 11.78 -7.47 -1.46
C ALA A 136 11.56 -7.85 -2.92
N ILE A 137 10.91 -6.98 -3.66
CA ILE A 137 10.64 -7.10 -5.09
C ILE A 137 11.12 -5.83 -5.81
N ARG A 138 11.28 -5.89 -7.12
CA ARG A 138 11.45 -4.67 -7.93
C ARG A 138 10.09 -4.04 -8.22
N CYS A 139 10.03 -2.73 -8.41
CA CYS A 139 8.80 -2.04 -8.81
C CYS A 139 8.20 -2.60 -10.10
N SER A 140 9.04 -3.07 -11.02
CA SER A 140 8.60 -3.76 -12.24
C SER A 140 7.97 -5.14 -11.99
N GLY A 141 8.06 -5.70 -10.79
CA GLY A 141 7.67 -7.09 -10.51
C GLY A 141 8.54 -8.15 -11.16
N GLU A 142 9.59 -7.75 -11.86
CA GLU A 142 10.48 -8.65 -12.62
C GLU A 142 11.64 -9.18 -11.79
N GLY A 143 12.16 -10.32 -12.20
CA GLY A 143 13.31 -10.96 -11.56
C GLY A 143 12.96 -11.77 -10.33
N ASN A 144 13.97 -12.25 -9.62
CA ASN A 144 13.78 -13.01 -8.39
C ASN A 144 13.37 -12.07 -7.27
N TYR A 145 12.49 -12.56 -6.40
CA TYR A 145 12.20 -11.88 -5.13
C TYR A 145 13.17 -12.37 -4.06
N VAL A 146 13.36 -11.58 -3.03
CA VAL A 146 14.19 -11.94 -1.88
C VAL A 146 13.32 -11.98 -0.66
N MET A 147 13.15 -13.16 -0.08
CA MET A 147 12.35 -13.36 1.12
C MET A 147 13.27 -13.38 2.36
N PHE A 148 12.84 -12.70 3.41
CA PHE A 148 13.50 -12.65 4.72
C PHE A 148 12.58 -13.26 5.76
N THR A 149 12.98 -14.43 6.30
CA THR A 149 12.19 -15.20 7.24
C THR A 149 12.97 -15.52 8.52
N PRO A 150 12.31 -15.48 9.68
CA PRO A 150 12.93 -15.99 10.91
C PRO A 150 13.07 -17.52 10.86
N VAL A 151 14.13 -18.04 11.44
CA VAL A 151 14.24 -19.45 11.80
C VAL A 151 13.57 -19.60 13.17
N THR A 152 12.33 -20.00 13.16
CA THR A 152 11.40 -19.93 14.31
C THR A 152 11.86 -20.72 15.53
N ASP A 153 12.57 -21.83 15.33
CA ASP A 153 13.15 -22.65 16.41
C ASP A 153 14.20 -21.90 17.25
N THR A 154 14.77 -20.83 16.71
CA THR A 154 15.74 -20.00 17.45
C THR A 154 15.09 -18.94 18.32
N GLY A 155 13.77 -18.77 18.21
CA GLY A 155 13.01 -17.68 18.81
C GLY A 155 13.13 -16.37 18.05
N ALA A 156 13.67 -16.41 16.82
CA ALA A 156 13.63 -15.28 15.91
C ALA A 156 12.19 -15.01 15.49
N ARG A 157 11.84 -13.72 15.39
CA ARG A 157 10.50 -13.25 15.03
C ARG A 157 10.55 -11.82 14.53
N ILE A 158 9.48 -11.34 13.92
CA ILE A 158 9.30 -9.93 13.60
C ILE A 158 8.11 -9.40 14.41
N GLU A 159 8.42 -8.79 15.54
CA GLU A 159 7.44 -8.30 16.49
C GLU A 159 6.95 -6.88 16.14
N TYR A 160 7.84 -6.08 15.56
CA TYR A 160 7.60 -4.69 15.25
C TYR A 160 8.49 -4.22 14.10
N ILE A 161 8.04 -3.20 13.39
CA ILE A 161 8.79 -2.54 12.31
C ILE A 161 8.85 -1.06 12.59
N ASP A 162 10.02 -0.46 12.41
CA ASP A 162 10.18 0.99 12.37
C ASP A 162 10.90 1.38 11.07
N ASN A 163 10.37 2.35 10.36
CA ASN A 163 11.06 2.94 9.24
C ASN A 163 11.84 4.15 9.73
N TRP A 164 13.11 4.02 9.78
CA TRP A 164 13.99 5.12 10.13
C TRP A 164 14.21 6.03 8.94
N THR A 165 13.30 6.94 8.75
CA THR A 165 13.35 7.87 7.64
C THR A 165 14.15 9.12 7.95
N GLY A 166 14.68 9.26 9.16
CA GLY A 166 14.88 10.56 9.71
C GLY A 166 16.27 11.13 9.76
N ASN A 167 17.33 10.37 9.68
CA ASN A 167 18.64 10.92 9.96
C ASN A 167 19.77 10.29 9.16
N ILE A 168 19.65 10.31 7.88
CA ILE A 168 20.84 10.13 7.05
C ILE A 168 21.54 11.48 6.99
N ASN A 169 22.78 11.56 7.48
CA ASN A 169 23.62 12.77 7.53
C ASN A 169 23.26 13.82 8.60
N GLY A 170 22.60 13.44 9.67
CA GLY A 170 22.27 14.39 10.74
C GLY A 170 21.16 15.39 10.38
N VAL A 171 20.50 15.18 9.25
CA VAL A 171 19.30 15.91 8.88
C VAL A 171 18.13 15.11 9.42
N LYS A 172 17.42 15.66 10.40
CA LYS A 172 16.11 15.10 10.78
C LYS A 172 15.28 15.02 9.53
N GLY A 173 14.72 13.87 9.27
CA GLY A 173 13.74 13.71 8.23
C GLY A 173 12.55 14.58 8.54
N THR A 174 12.62 15.78 8.07
CA THR A 174 11.47 16.64 8.00
C THR A 174 10.95 16.58 6.58
N ARG A 175 9.65 16.51 6.43
CA ARG A 175 8.96 16.64 5.14
C ARG A 175 9.39 17.85 4.32
N SER A 176 10.05 18.80 4.95
CA SER A 176 10.45 20.04 4.31
C SER A 176 11.85 19.95 3.81
N GLY A 177 12.18 19.10 3.06
CA GLY A 177 13.48 19.31 2.54
C GLY A 177 14.13 18.14 1.96
N SER A 178 14.23 18.25 0.83
CA SER A 178 15.37 17.94 -0.04
C SER A 178 16.03 16.55 0.04
N THR A 179 15.88 15.79 1.09
CA THR A 179 16.47 14.43 1.19
C THR A 179 15.45 13.32 1.15
N TYR A 180 14.18 13.66 1.19
CA TYR A 180 13.11 12.74 1.48
C TYR A 180 12.10 12.62 0.39
N GLN A 181 11.96 13.64 -0.35
CA GLN A 181 10.97 13.82 -1.37
C GLN A 181 11.61 14.38 -2.61
N ASN A 182 12.54 13.70 -3.14
CA ASN A 182 12.81 13.97 -4.52
C ASN A 182 11.90 13.10 -5.38
N TRP A 183 10.69 13.53 -5.51
CA TRP A 183 9.73 13.07 -6.48
C TRP A 183 10.15 13.32 -7.91
N THR A 184 11.17 14.09 -8.08
CA THR A 184 11.54 14.48 -9.41
C THR A 184 12.31 13.36 -10.05
N SER A 185 11.81 12.95 -11.15
CA SER A 185 12.40 12.01 -12.08
C SER A 185 13.92 12.11 -12.22
N ASP A 186 14.44 13.29 -12.07
CA ASP A 186 15.86 13.57 -12.30
C ASP A 186 16.79 13.03 -11.22
N THR A 187 16.26 12.64 -10.10
CA THR A 187 17.07 12.25 -8.94
C THR A 187 16.72 10.90 -8.37
N GLY A 188 15.81 10.18 -9.02
CA GLY A 188 15.34 8.90 -8.50
C GLY A 188 14.70 9.04 -7.12
N GLY A 189 13.95 10.01 -6.98
CA GLY A 189 13.12 10.61 -6.00
C GLY A 189 12.84 10.03 -4.66
N TRP A 190 12.77 8.81 -4.46
CA TRP A 190 12.41 8.24 -3.18
C TRP A 190 13.65 7.86 -2.40
N PHE A 191 13.87 8.54 -1.30
CA PHE A 191 14.91 8.15 -0.39
C PHE A 191 14.33 7.04 0.50
N PRO A 192 14.75 5.80 0.32
CA PRO A 192 14.26 4.74 1.15
C PRO A 192 14.79 4.95 2.54
N GLY A 193 13.90 4.96 3.48
CA GLY A 193 14.27 4.86 4.85
C GLY A 193 14.98 3.54 5.14
N LEU A 194 15.72 3.52 6.21
CA LEU A 194 16.23 2.32 6.78
C LEU A 194 15.07 1.63 7.50
N GLN A 195 14.64 0.47 7.04
CA GLN A 195 13.68 -0.35 7.78
C GLN A 195 14.40 -1.09 8.90
N VAL A 196 13.83 -1.07 10.08
CA VAL A 196 14.36 -1.79 11.24
C VAL A 196 13.33 -2.82 11.68
N TYR A 197 13.70 -4.08 11.61
CA TYR A 197 12.88 -5.19 12.08
C TYR A 197 13.25 -5.54 13.49
N TYR A 198 12.29 -5.58 14.39
CA TYR A 198 12.52 -5.84 15.81
C TYR A 198 12.13 -7.26 16.17
N ILE A 199 13.08 -7.98 16.76
CA ILE A 199 12.85 -9.26 17.42
C ILE A 199 12.20 -9.01 18.77
N HIS A 200 12.67 -7.98 19.47
CA HIS A 200 12.14 -7.44 20.72
C HIS A 200 11.96 -5.94 20.58
N SER A 201 10.86 -5.40 21.08
CA SER A 201 10.43 -4.02 20.82
C SER A 201 9.84 -3.29 22.04
N LYS A 202 10.14 -3.78 23.26
CA LYS A 202 9.57 -3.28 24.52
C LYS A 202 9.73 -1.75 24.68
N ASP A 203 10.89 -1.22 24.32
CA ASP A 203 11.21 0.19 24.54
C ASP A 203 10.76 1.06 23.36
N ILE A 204 10.94 0.59 22.12
CA ILE A 204 10.52 1.36 20.93
C ILE A 204 9.01 1.50 20.88
N GLN A 205 8.23 0.49 21.23
CA GLN A 205 6.78 0.57 21.25
C GLN A 205 6.24 1.56 22.31
N LYS A 206 6.98 1.84 23.37
CA LYS A 206 6.62 2.89 24.34
C LYS A 206 6.70 4.29 23.75
N THR A 207 7.42 4.49 22.67
CA THR A 207 7.56 5.80 22.03
C THR A 207 6.39 6.16 21.14
N GLY A 208 5.38 5.30 21.06
CA GLY A 208 4.15 5.64 20.37
C GLY A 208 4.13 5.37 18.86
N ARG A 209 4.98 4.48 18.35
CA ARG A 209 5.11 4.32 16.90
C ARG A 209 4.39 3.11 16.29
N GLY A 210 3.49 2.48 16.95
CA GLY A 210 2.70 1.43 16.34
C GLY A 210 2.25 0.33 17.29
N TYR A 211 1.39 -0.53 16.78
CA TYR A 211 0.80 -1.62 17.55
C TYR A 211 0.68 -2.81 16.67
N TYR A 212 1.67 -3.62 16.59
CA TYR A 212 1.49 -4.81 15.80
C TYR A 212 1.23 -6.01 16.68
N THR A 213 2.09 -6.24 17.64
CA THR A 213 2.01 -7.40 18.52
C THR A 213 2.47 -7.05 19.93
N ASP A 214 2.40 -8.01 20.83
CA ASP A 214 2.86 -7.82 22.21
C ASP A 214 4.36 -7.53 22.23
N ALA A 215 4.74 -6.46 22.92
CA ALA A 215 6.12 -6.04 23.06
C ALA A 215 6.88 -6.92 24.06
N THR A 216 8.00 -7.45 23.64
CA THR A 216 8.87 -8.30 24.49
C THR A 216 10.26 -7.72 24.69
N SER A 217 11.01 -8.26 25.63
CA SER A 217 12.43 -7.96 25.87
C SER A 217 13.25 -9.23 26.05
N LEU A 218 14.56 -9.16 25.80
CA LEU A 218 15.48 -10.25 26.07
C LEU A 218 16.20 -10.00 27.39
N VAL A 219 16.10 -10.96 28.32
CA VAL A 219 16.82 -10.93 29.59
C VAL A 219 17.86 -12.05 29.60
N LEU A 220 19.15 -11.72 29.77
CA LEU A 220 20.26 -12.65 29.85
C LEU A 220 20.91 -12.64 31.25
N LYS A 221 21.14 -13.83 31.81
CA LYS A 221 21.92 -13.99 33.00
C LYS A 221 23.42 -13.75 32.71
N PRO A 222 24.24 -13.52 33.75
CA PRO A 222 25.71 -13.47 33.58
C PRO A 222 26.24 -14.67 32.81
N GLY A 223 26.99 -14.42 31.73
CA GLY A 223 27.56 -15.45 30.86
C GLY A 223 26.57 -16.14 29.88
N GLU A 224 25.31 -15.82 29.95
CA GLU A 224 24.31 -16.40 29.06
C GLU A 224 24.37 -15.79 27.64
N LYS A 225 24.05 -16.65 26.65
CA LYS A 225 24.01 -16.29 25.23
C LYS A 225 22.67 -16.64 24.65
N LYS A 226 22.18 -15.78 23.75
CA LYS A 226 21.02 -16.03 22.89
C LYS A 226 21.41 -15.83 21.44
N THR A 227 21.05 -16.78 20.59
CA THR A 227 21.25 -16.71 19.14
C THR A 227 19.92 -16.70 18.45
N TYR A 228 19.70 -15.74 17.58
CA TYR A 228 18.60 -15.65 16.64
C TYR A 228 19.11 -15.92 15.23
N GLN A 229 18.27 -16.54 14.40
CA GLN A 229 18.64 -16.82 13.02
C GLN A 229 17.54 -16.36 12.07
N PHE A 230 17.97 -15.85 10.91
CA PHE A 230 17.11 -15.46 9.80
C PHE A 230 17.67 -16.01 8.49
N LYS A 231 16.78 -16.24 7.53
CA LYS A 231 17.16 -16.65 6.18
C LYS A 231 16.82 -15.57 5.17
N PHE A 232 17.69 -15.41 4.18
CA PHE A 232 17.39 -14.74 2.94
C PHE A 232 17.29 -15.78 1.83
N SER A 233 16.10 -15.97 1.31
CA SER A 233 15.81 -16.97 0.27
C SER A 233 15.49 -16.26 -1.05
N ALA A 234 16.10 -16.72 -2.14
CA ALA A 234 15.73 -16.26 -3.48
C ALA A 234 14.48 -17.00 -3.94
N VAL A 235 13.41 -16.25 -4.19
CA VAL A 235 12.17 -16.78 -4.73
C VAL A 235 12.21 -16.66 -6.25
N ARG A 236 12.13 -17.78 -6.94
CA ARG A 236 12.21 -17.88 -8.39
C ARG A 236 10.88 -18.31 -8.97
N ALA A 237 10.63 -17.98 -10.22
CA ALA A 237 9.62 -18.65 -11.04
C ALA A 237 10.24 -19.90 -11.64
N GLY A 238 9.48 -21.00 -11.71
CA GLY A 238 9.93 -22.28 -12.28
C GLY A 238 10.65 -23.18 -11.27
N ASP A 239 10.89 -24.41 -11.71
CA ASP A 239 11.61 -25.42 -10.93
C ASP A 239 12.83 -24.81 -10.24
N ASN A 240 13.06 -25.14 -8.97
CA ASN A 240 14.15 -24.63 -8.11
C ASN A 240 15.59 -24.88 -8.65
N THR A 241 15.74 -25.12 -9.94
CA THR A 241 17.03 -25.20 -10.63
C THR A 241 17.59 -23.79 -10.85
N PRO A 242 18.89 -23.56 -10.57
CA PRO A 242 19.53 -22.29 -10.84
C PRO A 242 19.41 -21.96 -12.34
N GLN A 243 18.55 -21.05 -12.70
CA GLN A 243 18.45 -20.54 -14.07
C GLN A 243 19.62 -19.59 -14.33
N ASN A 244 20.47 -19.94 -15.25
CA ASN A 244 21.69 -19.20 -15.59
C ASN A 244 21.55 -18.32 -16.83
N SER A 245 20.34 -18.08 -17.33
CA SER A 245 20.18 -17.28 -18.55
C SER A 245 19.22 -16.09 -18.36
N ALA A 246 19.60 -14.96 -18.93
CA ALA A 246 18.76 -13.77 -19.02
C ALA A 246 17.50 -13.95 -19.91
N GLU A 247 17.43 -15.03 -20.68
CA GLU A 247 16.29 -15.37 -21.54
C GLU A 247 15.07 -15.87 -20.75
N ASP A 248 15.29 -16.48 -19.59
CA ASP A 248 14.21 -17.02 -18.77
C ASP A 248 13.53 -15.94 -17.90
N ALA A 249 14.14 -14.77 -17.77
CA ALA A 249 13.57 -13.63 -17.06
C ALA A 249 12.41 -12.94 -17.83
N ASN A 250 12.25 -13.25 -19.11
CA ASN A 250 11.32 -12.55 -20.01
C ASN A 250 9.91 -13.16 -20.12
N ASN A 251 9.62 -14.27 -19.45
CA ASN A 251 8.25 -14.81 -19.37
C ASN A 251 7.54 -14.31 -18.12
N ALA A 252 7.35 -13.01 -18.04
CA ALA A 252 6.97 -12.31 -16.81
C ALA A 252 5.55 -12.59 -16.30
N SER A 253 4.62 -12.98 -17.16
CA SER A 253 3.21 -13.19 -16.74
C SER A 253 3.01 -14.45 -15.92
N ASP A 254 3.67 -15.53 -16.28
CA ASP A 254 3.52 -16.81 -15.55
C ASP A 254 4.33 -16.83 -14.25
N SER A 255 5.12 -15.80 -14.01
CA SER A 255 6.15 -15.79 -12.99
C SER A 255 5.74 -15.13 -11.67
N VAL A 256 4.75 -14.25 -11.65
CA VAL A 256 4.31 -13.58 -10.39
C VAL A 256 3.52 -14.54 -9.52
N GLU A 257 2.48 -15.17 -10.07
CA GLU A 257 1.68 -16.15 -9.34
C GLU A 257 2.56 -17.31 -8.81
N GLU A 258 3.44 -17.82 -9.65
CA GLU A 258 4.35 -18.88 -9.25
C GLU A 258 5.31 -18.45 -8.13
N ARG A 259 5.83 -17.22 -8.18
CA ARG A 259 6.65 -16.68 -7.08
C ARG A 259 5.85 -16.50 -5.80
N GLU A 260 4.61 -16.02 -5.87
CA GLU A 260 3.73 -15.93 -4.71
C GLU A 260 3.50 -17.31 -4.09
N ASN A 261 3.19 -18.32 -4.89
CA ASN A 261 3.03 -19.70 -4.43
C ASN A 261 4.33 -20.24 -3.80
N ASN A 262 5.47 -19.95 -4.41
CA ASN A 262 6.77 -20.34 -3.86
C ASN A 262 7.09 -19.64 -2.54
N MET A 263 6.72 -18.36 -2.38
CA MET A 263 6.84 -17.65 -1.09
C MET A 263 5.99 -18.32 0.00
N ARG A 264 4.73 -18.64 -0.30
CA ARG A 264 3.84 -19.34 0.63
C ARG A 264 4.37 -20.72 1.01
N SER A 265 4.93 -21.45 0.05
CA SER A 265 5.58 -22.75 0.29
C SER A 265 6.85 -22.63 1.15
N ILE A 266 7.60 -21.53 1.05
CA ILE A 266 8.72 -21.24 1.95
C ILE A 266 8.22 -21.06 3.39
N LEU A 267 7.16 -20.25 3.59
CA LEU A 267 6.57 -20.05 4.91
C LEU A 267 6.11 -21.38 5.54
N TYR A 268 5.42 -22.19 4.75
CA TYR A 268 4.98 -23.53 5.17
C TYR A 268 6.16 -24.42 5.63
N LYS A 269 7.23 -24.46 4.83
CA LYS A 269 8.43 -25.25 5.11
C LYS A 269 9.20 -24.75 6.33
N GLU A 270 9.21 -23.45 6.59
CA GLU A 270 9.84 -22.87 7.78
C GLU A 270 8.98 -23.03 9.06
N GLY A 271 7.81 -23.65 8.97
CA GLY A 271 6.92 -23.85 10.12
C GLY A 271 6.23 -22.57 10.57
N MET A 272 5.90 -21.71 9.63
CA MET A 272 5.16 -20.48 9.84
C MET A 272 3.69 -20.68 9.41
N ILE A 273 2.81 -19.86 9.95
CA ILE A 273 1.41 -19.81 9.51
C ILE A 273 1.28 -18.66 8.52
N ASP A 274 0.85 -18.98 7.31
CA ASP A 274 0.41 -18.01 6.31
C ASP A 274 -1.13 -17.96 6.27
N ALA A 275 -1.71 -16.85 5.82
CA ALA A 275 -3.15 -16.70 5.78
C ALA A 275 -3.64 -15.99 4.52
N VAL A 276 -4.83 -16.38 4.07
CA VAL A 276 -5.58 -15.70 3.02
C VAL A 276 -7.01 -15.50 3.51
N ALA A 277 -7.48 -14.26 3.48
CA ALA A 277 -8.85 -13.93 3.81
C ALA A 277 -9.74 -13.82 2.56
N THR A 278 -11.00 -14.24 2.66
CA THR A 278 -12.01 -14.09 1.63
C THR A 278 -13.28 -13.49 2.25
N PRO A 279 -13.78 -12.33 1.79
CA PRO A 279 -13.38 -11.57 0.58
C PRO A 279 -12.04 -10.86 0.71
N GLY A 280 -11.53 -10.61 1.90
CA GLY A 280 -10.28 -9.94 2.19
C GLY A 280 -10.14 -9.62 3.67
N PHE A 281 -9.09 -8.91 4.05
CA PHE A 281 -8.90 -8.41 5.42
C PHE A 281 -9.70 -7.12 5.69
N GLN A 282 -10.41 -6.63 4.70
CA GLN A 282 -11.49 -5.67 4.84
C GLN A 282 -12.80 -6.35 4.51
N THR A 283 -13.76 -6.30 5.42
CA THR A 283 -15.05 -7.00 5.32
C THR A 283 -16.15 -6.18 5.99
N ALA A 284 -17.37 -6.68 5.99
CA ALA A 284 -18.49 -6.08 6.69
C ALA A 284 -19.10 -7.09 7.69
N ILE A 285 -19.72 -6.58 8.74
CA ILE A 285 -20.27 -7.40 9.84
C ILE A 285 -21.28 -8.47 9.39
N ASN A 286 -21.92 -8.27 8.24
CA ASN A 286 -22.89 -9.19 7.66
C ASN A 286 -22.34 -9.98 6.47
N MET A 287 -21.07 -9.87 6.14
CA MET A 287 -20.45 -10.60 5.04
C MET A 287 -19.86 -11.93 5.51
N PRO A 288 -20.12 -13.04 4.81
CA PRO A 288 -19.44 -14.30 5.09
C PRO A 288 -17.94 -14.14 4.88
N THR A 289 -17.19 -14.23 5.97
CA THR A 289 -15.72 -14.08 5.94
C THR A 289 -15.05 -15.41 6.26
N LYS A 290 -14.06 -15.76 5.47
CA LYS A 290 -13.25 -16.97 5.67
C LYS A 290 -11.79 -16.59 5.80
N LEU A 291 -11.09 -17.32 6.66
CA LEU A 291 -9.66 -17.27 6.83
C LEU A 291 -9.08 -18.65 6.51
N ASP A 292 -8.32 -18.74 5.44
CA ASP A 292 -7.57 -19.94 5.06
C ASP A 292 -6.18 -19.85 5.70
N LEU A 293 -5.94 -20.67 6.72
CA LEU A 293 -4.64 -20.80 7.37
C LEU A 293 -3.86 -21.92 6.70
N HIS A 294 -2.67 -21.60 6.22
CA HIS A 294 -1.77 -22.49 5.51
C HIS A 294 -0.55 -22.81 6.38
N TYR A 295 -0.46 -24.04 6.87
CA TYR A 295 0.61 -24.49 7.75
C TYR A 295 0.81 -25.99 7.77
N ASP A 296 1.98 -26.45 8.21
CA ASP A 296 2.39 -27.85 8.27
C ASP A 296 1.97 -28.50 9.60
N ASP A 297 0.93 -29.37 9.56
CA ASP A 297 0.43 -30.14 10.72
C ASP A 297 1.50 -31.02 11.38
N SER A 298 2.58 -31.33 10.69
CA SER A 298 3.65 -32.12 11.28
C SER A 298 4.55 -31.33 12.24
N LYS A 299 4.52 -29.99 12.13
CA LYS A 299 5.30 -29.05 12.95
C LYS A 299 4.44 -28.25 13.90
N ILE A 300 3.24 -27.88 13.47
CA ILE A 300 2.32 -27.00 14.18
C ILE A 300 1.14 -27.79 14.74
N SER A 301 0.85 -27.56 16.01
CA SER A 301 -0.28 -28.19 16.73
C SER A 301 -1.00 -27.21 17.64
N ASP A 302 -2.12 -27.62 18.22
CA ASP A 302 -2.93 -26.88 19.20
C ASP A 302 -3.34 -25.48 18.69
N VAL A 303 -3.71 -25.39 17.41
CA VAL A 303 -4.09 -24.12 16.79
C VAL A 303 -5.46 -23.66 17.30
N SER A 304 -5.50 -22.43 17.79
CA SER A 304 -6.73 -21.73 18.17
C SER A 304 -6.78 -20.34 17.58
N VAL A 305 -7.95 -19.95 17.11
CA VAL A 305 -8.20 -18.64 16.49
C VAL A 305 -9.10 -17.81 17.42
N ASP A 306 -8.65 -16.66 17.82
CA ASP A 306 -9.29 -15.73 18.74
C ASP A 306 -9.52 -14.38 18.07
N ILE A 307 -10.77 -13.88 18.09
CA ILE A 307 -11.12 -12.59 17.52
C ILE A 307 -11.17 -11.55 18.64
N GLN A 308 -10.51 -10.45 18.45
CA GLN A 308 -10.37 -9.37 19.42
C GLN A 308 -10.80 -8.05 18.79
N CYS A 309 -11.80 -7.39 19.38
CA CYS A 309 -12.14 -6.02 19.04
C CYS A 309 -11.03 -5.09 19.58
N VAL A 310 -10.45 -4.30 18.70
CA VAL A 310 -9.38 -3.37 19.08
C VAL A 310 -9.94 -1.96 19.10
N HIS A 311 -10.03 -1.39 20.29
CA HIS A 311 -10.37 0.02 20.46
C HIS A 311 -9.08 0.80 20.67
N GLU A 312 -8.75 1.63 19.75
CA GLU A 312 -7.68 2.61 19.90
C GLU A 312 -8.25 3.83 20.60
N ASN A 313 -7.47 4.46 21.46
CA ASN A 313 -7.80 5.82 21.89
C ASN A 313 -7.83 6.68 20.64
N ASP A 314 -8.84 7.50 20.51
CA ASP A 314 -9.09 8.31 19.34
C ASP A 314 -7.79 9.03 18.90
N PRO A 315 -7.17 8.61 17.81
CA PRO A 315 -5.94 9.25 17.32
C PRO A 315 -6.22 10.67 16.83
N TRP A 316 -7.50 11.06 16.76
CA TRP A 316 -7.99 12.34 16.28
C TRP A 316 -8.51 13.24 17.41
N ASP A 317 -8.29 12.84 18.67
CA ASP A 317 -8.49 13.75 19.79
C ASP A 317 -7.67 15.03 19.55
N GLU A 318 -8.33 16.18 19.55
CA GLU A 318 -7.69 17.48 19.24
C GLU A 318 -6.51 17.79 20.19
N GLU A 319 -6.44 17.22 21.38
CA GLU A 319 -5.30 17.30 22.28
C GLU A 319 -4.14 16.39 21.87
N HIS A 320 -4.39 15.41 21.00
CA HIS A 320 -3.44 14.37 20.63
C HIS A 320 -3.30 14.19 19.13
N ILE A 321 -3.68 15.19 18.32
CA ILE A 321 -3.32 15.18 16.89
C ILE A 321 -1.81 14.99 16.83
N PRO A 322 -1.34 13.87 16.28
CA PRO A 322 0.09 13.62 16.21
C PRO A 322 0.73 14.78 15.49
N ASP A 323 1.68 15.41 16.12
CA ASP A 323 2.55 16.30 15.38
C ASP A 323 2.98 15.54 14.13
N GLN A 324 2.53 15.97 12.96
CA GLN A 324 2.84 15.33 11.67
C GLN A 324 4.36 15.15 11.48
N GLN A 325 5.16 15.80 12.29
CA GLN A 325 6.61 15.70 12.31
C GLN A 325 7.15 14.62 13.27
N SER A 326 6.41 14.27 14.32
CA SER A 326 6.91 13.33 15.33
C SER A 326 6.44 11.89 15.09
N GLY A 327 5.39 11.69 14.31
CA GLY A 327 4.81 10.35 14.09
C GLY A 327 4.35 9.66 15.38
N MET A 328 4.12 10.40 16.44
CA MET A 328 3.67 9.84 17.72
C MET A 328 2.18 9.59 17.66
N VAL A 329 1.80 8.34 17.64
CA VAL A 329 0.44 7.88 17.85
C VAL A 329 0.30 7.50 19.32
N ASN A 330 -0.81 7.87 19.94
CA ASN A 330 -1.08 7.45 21.30
C ASN A 330 -1.35 5.93 21.34
N ASN A 331 -0.49 5.17 22.02
CA ASN A 331 -0.46 3.73 21.99
C ASN A 331 -1.39 3.03 22.97
N SER A 332 -2.34 3.69 23.55
CA SER A 332 -3.28 2.99 24.40
C SER A 332 -4.37 2.34 23.54
N LYS A 333 -4.36 1.04 23.48
CA LYS A 333 -5.45 0.23 22.93
C LYS A 333 -6.11 -0.56 24.05
N SER A 334 -7.42 -0.73 23.99
CA SER A 334 -8.15 -1.72 24.76
C SER A 334 -8.59 -2.87 23.86
N ILE A 335 -8.55 -4.06 24.40
CA ILE A 335 -9.02 -5.27 23.72
C ILE A 335 -10.31 -5.71 24.40
N GLU A 336 -11.34 -5.90 23.59
CA GLU A 336 -12.61 -6.45 24.03
C GLU A 336 -12.95 -7.69 23.22
N HIS A 337 -13.77 -8.56 23.79
CA HIS A 337 -14.36 -9.70 23.10
C HIS A 337 -15.85 -9.51 23.03
N SER A 338 -16.41 -9.63 21.83
CA SER A 338 -17.87 -9.65 21.68
C SER A 338 -18.40 -11.07 21.85
N ASP A 339 -19.54 -11.22 22.51
CA ASP A 339 -20.23 -12.51 22.64
C ASP A 339 -20.64 -13.11 21.27
N SER A 340 -20.66 -12.29 20.22
CA SER A 340 -20.97 -12.70 18.85
C SER A 340 -19.72 -13.06 18.02
N ASP A 341 -18.52 -12.82 18.54
CA ASP A 341 -17.31 -13.26 17.86
C ASP A 341 -17.23 -14.79 17.79
N SER A 342 -16.91 -15.29 16.63
CA SER A 342 -16.63 -16.72 16.50
C SER A 342 -15.68 -17.02 15.33
N ALA A 343 -14.79 -17.97 15.57
CA ALA A 343 -13.93 -18.56 14.56
C ALA A 343 -14.11 -20.08 14.57
N LYS A 344 -14.60 -20.63 13.47
CA LYS A 344 -14.94 -22.04 13.37
C LYS A 344 -14.21 -22.68 12.20
N LEU A 345 -13.42 -23.74 12.46
CA LEU A 345 -12.85 -24.58 11.41
C LEU A 345 -13.99 -25.29 10.67
N VAL A 346 -14.15 -24.99 9.38
CA VAL A 346 -15.23 -25.53 8.55
C VAL A 346 -14.74 -26.53 7.49
N ASN A 347 -13.45 -26.45 7.12
CA ASN A 347 -12.88 -27.34 6.13
C ASN A 347 -11.36 -27.47 6.30
N THR A 348 -10.82 -28.60 5.89
CA THR A 348 -9.37 -28.81 5.70
C THR A 348 -9.17 -29.42 4.32
N LYS A 349 -8.30 -28.84 3.51
CA LYS A 349 -7.97 -29.33 2.17
C LYS A 349 -6.45 -29.49 2.03
N THR A 350 -6.04 -30.24 1.03
CA THR A 350 -4.63 -30.35 0.65
C THR A 350 -4.51 -29.87 -0.80
N VAL A 351 -3.64 -28.92 -1.02
CA VAL A 351 -3.31 -28.38 -2.35
C VAL A 351 -1.80 -28.53 -2.54
N ASP A 352 -1.38 -29.16 -3.60
CA ASP A 352 0.03 -29.42 -3.94
C ASP A 352 0.86 -30.07 -2.80
N GLY A 353 0.18 -30.86 -1.98
CA GLY A 353 0.78 -31.56 -0.84
C GLY A 353 0.80 -30.75 0.46
N GLU A 354 0.41 -29.50 0.45
CA GLU A 354 0.38 -28.59 1.59
C GLU A 354 -1.04 -28.48 2.17
N LYS A 355 -1.13 -28.27 3.48
CA LYS A 355 -2.39 -28.28 4.25
C LYS A 355 -2.95 -26.86 4.38
N HIS A 356 -4.25 -26.76 4.17
CA HIS A 356 -5.05 -25.56 4.32
C HIS A 356 -6.20 -25.79 5.27
N HIS A 357 -6.38 -24.91 6.24
CA HIS A 357 -7.39 -24.98 7.28
C HIS A 357 -8.30 -23.75 7.19
N ILE A 358 -9.54 -23.97 6.72
CA ILE A 358 -10.47 -22.89 6.41
C ILE A 358 -11.37 -22.65 7.62
N TYR A 359 -11.24 -21.48 8.19
CA TYR A 359 -12.08 -20.98 9.27
C TYR A 359 -13.15 -20.04 8.72
N GLU A 360 -14.36 -20.16 9.23
CA GLU A 360 -15.42 -19.18 9.07
C GLU A 360 -15.36 -18.22 10.26
N LEU A 361 -15.31 -16.92 9.97
CA LEU A 361 -15.20 -15.87 10.96
C LEU A 361 -16.51 -15.09 11.03
N ASN A 362 -16.99 -14.83 12.25
CA ASN A 362 -18.03 -13.84 12.53
C ASN A 362 -17.45 -12.77 13.44
N PHE A 363 -17.61 -11.54 13.05
CA PHE A 363 -17.17 -10.38 13.81
C PHE A 363 -18.33 -9.74 14.53
N GLY A 364 -18.17 -9.48 15.82
CA GLY A 364 -19.17 -8.82 16.65
C GLY A 364 -18.93 -7.31 16.80
N CYS A 365 -17.79 -6.81 16.31
CA CYS A 365 -17.41 -5.41 16.43
C CYS A 365 -17.13 -4.81 15.05
N ILE A 366 -17.60 -3.57 14.88
CA ILE A 366 -17.22 -2.71 13.75
C ILE A 366 -15.88 -2.04 14.07
N GLY A 367 -15.06 -1.79 13.04
CA GLY A 367 -13.74 -1.18 13.14
C GLY A 367 -12.60 -2.19 13.14
N ASN A 368 -11.53 -1.91 13.86
CA ASN A 368 -10.37 -2.76 13.92
C ASN A 368 -10.65 -4.03 14.74
N ASN A 369 -10.39 -5.16 14.12
CA ASN A 369 -10.43 -6.47 14.76
C ASN A 369 -9.13 -7.20 14.52
N SER A 370 -8.55 -7.73 15.58
CA SER A 370 -7.34 -8.53 15.52
C SER A 370 -7.71 -10.00 15.62
N VAL A 371 -7.37 -10.79 14.60
CA VAL A 371 -7.55 -12.24 14.61
C VAL A 371 -6.25 -12.88 15.02
N ARG A 372 -6.17 -13.25 16.28
CA ARG A 372 -4.99 -13.88 16.87
C ARG A 372 -5.04 -15.39 16.71
N VAL A 373 -4.00 -15.94 16.13
CA VAL A 373 -3.82 -17.37 15.95
C VAL A 373 -2.74 -17.86 16.92
N ASN A 374 -3.14 -18.55 17.97
CA ASN A 374 -2.22 -19.17 18.91
C ASN A 374 -1.98 -20.63 18.48
N TYR A 375 -0.74 -21.10 18.62
CA TYR A 375 -0.35 -22.43 18.21
C TYR A 375 0.88 -22.92 18.99
N LYS A 376 1.19 -24.21 18.82
CA LYS A 376 2.47 -24.76 19.28
C LYS A 376 3.34 -25.13 18.10
N LEU A 377 4.59 -24.69 18.12
CA LEU A 377 5.63 -25.12 17.21
C LEU A 377 6.67 -25.92 18.01
N ASN A 378 6.85 -27.20 17.66
CA ASN A 378 7.72 -28.11 18.40
C ASN A 378 7.48 -28.14 19.93
N GLY A 379 6.22 -27.92 20.34
CA GLY A 379 5.77 -27.89 21.73
C GLY A 379 5.92 -26.54 22.45
N GLU A 380 6.48 -25.54 21.83
CA GLU A 380 6.58 -24.17 22.36
C GLU A 380 5.37 -23.34 21.92
N ASP A 381 4.84 -22.53 22.84
CA ASP A 381 3.74 -21.61 22.57
C ASP A 381 4.19 -20.46 21.67
N LYS A 382 3.46 -20.27 20.59
CA LYS A 382 3.69 -19.26 19.55
C LYS A 382 2.38 -18.57 19.20
N PHE A 383 2.45 -17.43 18.53
CA PHE A 383 1.29 -16.80 17.96
C PHE A 383 1.64 -15.99 16.71
N THR A 384 0.62 -15.75 15.91
CA THR A 384 0.58 -14.72 14.87
C THR A 384 -0.74 -13.97 14.92
N GLN A 385 -0.85 -12.85 14.20
CA GLN A 385 -2.00 -11.97 14.30
C GLN A 385 -2.27 -11.32 12.95
N TYR A 386 -3.55 -11.27 12.59
CA TYR A 386 -4.03 -10.67 11.34
C TYR A 386 -5.04 -9.58 11.66
N GLU A 387 -4.85 -8.41 11.08
CA GLU A 387 -5.72 -7.27 11.33
C GLU A 387 -6.82 -7.19 10.27
N PHE A 388 -8.06 -7.08 10.74
CA PHE A 388 -9.24 -6.91 9.91
C PHE A 388 -9.87 -5.56 10.16
N ASN A 389 -10.25 -4.87 9.10
CA ASN A 389 -11.15 -3.74 9.18
C ASN A 389 -12.57 -4.22 8.87
N VAL A 390 -13.46 -4.13 9.85
CA VAL A 390 -14.84 -4.60 9.75
C VAL A 390 -15.78 -3.40 9.66
N LEU A 391 -16.41 -3.25 8.51
CA LEU A 391 -17.42 -2.23 8.28
C LEU A 391 -18.76 -2.65 8.90
N ASP A 392 -19.66 -1.70 9.08
CA ASP A 392 -21.08 -2.00 9.28
C ASP A 392 -21.61 -2.71 8.02
N LYS A 393 -22.86 -3.14 8.04
CA LYS A 393 -23.51 -3.74 6.86
C LYS A 393 -23.21 -2.89 5.65
N LEU A 394 -22.75 -3.53 4.60
CA LEU A 394 -22.27 -2.82 3.42
C LEU A 394 -23.33 -1.85 2.85
N ASP A 395 -24.58 -2.32 2.75
CA ASP A 395 -25.68 -1.49 2.26
C ASP A 395 -25.89 -0.26 3.17
N SER A 396 -25.93 -0.44 4.48
CA SER A 396 -26.05 0.67 5.43
C SER A 396 -24.88 1.63 5.36
N THR A 397 -23.67 1.13 5.15
CA THR A 397 -22.47 1.96 5.02
C THR A 397 -22.54 2.83 3.78
N ILE A 398 -22.95 2.26 2.64
CA ILE A 398 -23.13 2.99 1.38
C ILE A 398 -24.23 4.05 1.51
N GLU A 399 -25.39 3.68 2.06
CA GLU A 399 -26.49 4.63 2.30
C GLU A 399 -26.09 5.77 3.24
N THR A 400 -25.43 5.44 4.36
CA THR A 400 -24.98 6.45 5.33
C THR A 400 -23.95 7.38 4.71
N HIS A 401 -23.04 6.86 3.91
CA HIS A 401 -22.03 7.67 3.24
C HIS A 401 -22.66 8.59 2.17
N SER A 402 -23.57 8.08 1.35
CA SER A 402 -24.25 8.92 0.35
C SER A 402 -25.12 10.00 0.99
N ASP A 403 -25.84 9.68 2.06
CA ASP A 403 -26.58 10.68 2.85
C ASP A 403 -25.66 11.75 3.44
N PHE A 404 -24.51 11.34 3.97
CA PHE A 404 -23.50 12.26 4.49
C PHE A 404 -22.97 13.21 3.38
N VAL A 405 -22.61 12.68 2.23
CA VAL A 405 -22.13 13.49 1.10
C VAL A 405 -23.20 14.48 0.64
N ALA A 406 -24.43 14.02 0.45
CA ALA A 406 -25.53 14.87 -0.01
C ALA A 406 -25.93 15.95 0.99
N ASN A 407 -25.96 15.65 2.29
CA ASN A 407 -26.56 16.52 3.29
C ASN A 407 -25.57 17.26 4.18
N GLN A 408 -24.37 16.73 4.37
CA GLN A 408 -23.35 17.34 5.25
C GLN A 408 -22.24 18.04 4.47
N THR A 409 -21.80 17.45 3.34
CA THR A 409 -20.70 18.04 2.59
C THR A 409 -21.15 19.00 1.49
N GLN A 410 -22.39 18.93 1.04
CA GLN A 410 -22.88 19.82 0.00
C GLN A 410 -23.11 21.24 0.52
N ASP A 411 -22.52 22.24 -0.16
CA ASP A 411 -22.77 23.65 0.11
C ASP A 411 -24.16 24.05 -0.40
N ASN A 412 -25.08 24.31 0.54
CA ASN A 412 -26.46 24.67 0.27
C ASN A 412 -26.76 26.17 0.44
N ASP A 413 -25.74 27.01 0.72
CA ASP A 413 -25.90 28.44 0.80
C ASP A 413 -25.92 29.05 -0.62
N THR A 414 -27.10 29.45 -1.10
CA THR A 414 -27.28 30.06 -2.42
C THR A 414 -26.53 31.38 -2.61
N SER A 415 -26.03 31.98 -1.53
CA SER A 415 -25.17 33.18 -1.59
C SER A 415 -23.68 32.82 -1.65
N SER A 416 -23.34 31.59 -1.45
CA SER A 416 -21.96 31.11 -1.48
C SER A 416 -21.40 31.07 -2.91
N PRO A 417 -20.15 31.42 -3.13
CA PRO A 417 -19.49 31.25 -4.41
C PRO A 417 -19.28 29.79 -4.80
N THR A 418 -19.46 28.88 -3.87
CA THR A 418 -19.30 27.43 -4.03
C THR A 418 -20.61 26.66 -3.92
N TYR A 419 -21.75 27.38 -4.04
CA TYR A 419 -23.07 26.76 -4.00
C TYR A 419 -23.16 25.50 -4.88
N GLY A 420 -23.57 24.41 -4.29
CA GLY A 420 -23.73 23.10 -4.94
C GLY A 420 -22.51 22.19 -4.88
N ILE A 421 -21.33 22.66 -4.46
CA ILE A 421 -20.12 21.83 -4.35
C ILE A 421 -20.29 20.72 -3.31
N TYR A 422 -19.66 19.57 -3.54
CA TYR A 422 -19.37 18.61 -2.48
C TYR A 422 -18.02 18.97 -1.87
N SER A 423 -18.05 19.43 -0.63
CA SER A 423 -16.86 19.92 0.07
C SER A 423 -16.01 18.77 0.57
N ASP A 424 -14.71 18.96 0.57
CA ASP A 424 -13.81 18.10 1.34
C ASP A 424 -14.12 18.25 2.83
N TRP A 425 -14.03 17.15 3.58
CA TRP A 425 -14.43 17.11 4.98
C TRP A 425 -13.31 16.73 5.91
N TYR A 426 -13.17 17.47 6.98
CA TYR A 426 -12.24 17.18 8.05
C TYR A 426 -12.95 16.43 9.18
N PHE A 427 -12.82 15.10 9.20
CA PHE A 427 -13.46 14.28 10.23
C PHE A 427 -13.02 14.64 11.65
N ALA A 428 -11.75 14.98 11.84
CA ALA A 428 -11.22 15.37 13.15
C ALA A 428 -11.91 16.59 13.75
N SER A 429 -12.29 17.56 12.95
CA SER A 429 -12.94 18.78 13.42
C SER A 429 -14.45 18.83 13.15
N GLY A 430 -14.98 17.88 12.39
CA GLY A 430 -16.37 17.87 11.95
C GLY A 430 -16.71 19.09 11.09
N LYS A 431 -15.78 19.58 10.30
CA LYS A 431 -15.92 20.80 9.52
C LYS A 431 -15.59 20.58 8.06
N ASP A 432 -16.31 21.33 7.23
CA ASP A 432 -16.01 21.57 5.85
C ASP A 432 -14.60 22.21 5.68
N SER A 433 -13.83 21.67 4.77
CA SER A 433 -12.50 22.16 4.42
C SER A 433 -12.44 22.85 3.05
N THR A 434 -13.57 23.09 2.41
CA THR A 434 -13.67 23.65 1.05
C THR A 434 -12.97 24.98 0.87
N GLN A 435 -12.87 25.76 1.91
CA GLN A 435 -12.17 27.05 1.89
C GLN A 435 -10.65 26.92 1.84
N GLN A 436 -10.14 25.71 1.93
CA GLN A 436 -8.73 25.46 1.78
C GLN A 436 -8.40 25.31 0.29
N SER A 437 -7.21 25.73 -0.08
CA SER A 437 -6.71 25.77 -1.46
C SER A 437 -6.49 24.39 -2.12
N HIS A 438 -7.14 23.36 -1.61
CA HIS A 438 -6.88 21.98 -2.03
C HIS A 438 -8.04 21.30 -2.75
N TRP A 439 -9.25 21.85 -2.66
CA TRP A 439 -10.37 21.28 -3.40
C TRP A 439 -10.10 21.34 -4.91
N GLY A 440 -10.36 20.24 -5.59
CA GLY A 440 -10.12 20.11 -7.03
C GLY A 440 -8.94 19.22 -7.38
N ASP A 441 -8.25 18.64 -6.41
CA ASP A 441 -7.37 17.50 -6.65
C ASP A 441 -8.21 16.23 -6.83
N ASP A 442 -7.60 15.12 -7.16
CA ASP A 442 -8.25 13.88 -7.60
C ASP A 442 -9.46 13.50 -6.74
N TRP A 443 -9.29 13.48 -5.44
CA TRP A 443 -10.32 13.05 -4.49
C TRP A 443 -11.50 13.99 -4.31
N SER A 444 -11.31 15.29 -4.49
CA SER A 444 -12.41 16.25 -4.38
C SER A 444 -13.44 16.04 -5.49
N HIS A 445 -12.96 15.70 -6.69
CA HIS A 445 -13.82 15.40 -7.84
C HIS A 445 -14.43 13.99 -7.76
N ASP A 446 -13.93 13.08 -6.93
CA ASP A 446 -14.41 11.70 -6.87
C ASP A 446 -15.79 11.56 -6.20
N ASN A 447 -16.17 12.48 -5.34
CA ASN A 447 -17.47 12.45 -4.69
C ASN A 447 -18.64 12.32 -5.68
N ILE A 448 -18.56 12.99 -6.84
CA ILE A 448 -19.62 12.91 -7.86
C ILE A 448 -19.72 11.51 -8.47
N ASN A 449 -18.60 10.80 -8.64
CA ASN A 449 -18.61 9.43 -9.16
C ASN A 449 -19.31 8.49 -8.21
N PHE A 450 -18.93 8.53 -6.92
CA PHE A 450 -19.59 7.73 -5.90
C PHE A 450 -21.11 8.00 -5.87
N MET A 451 -21.50 9.25 -5.77
CA MET A 451 -22.91 9.65 -5.68
C MET A 451 -23.71 9.22 -6.92
N ALA A 452 -23.18 9.44 -8.10
CA ALA A 452 -23.88 9.15 -9.34
C ALA A 452 -23.92 7.62 -9.61
N MET A 453 -22.86 6.87 -9.34
CA MET A 453 -22.88 5.41 -9.50
C MET A 453 -23.80 4.74 -8.48
N LYS A 454 -23.80 5.16 -7.21
CA LYS A 454 -24.73 4.66 -6.19
C LYS A 454 -26.17 4.91 -6.62
N ASN A 455 -26.49 6.11 -7.07
CA ASN A 455 -27.86 6.45 -7.44
C ASN A 455 -28.32 5.86 -8.79
N TYR A 456 -27.40 5.46 -9.64
CA TYR A 456 -27.74 4.64 -10.80
C TYR A 456 -28.16 3.21 -10.38
N LEU A 457 -27.53 2.63 -9.37
CA LEU A 457 -27.80 1.27 -8.88
C LEU A 457 -28.95 1.24 -7.88
N ASP A 458 -29.01 2.21 -6.98
CA ASP A 458 -29.98 2.34 -5.90
C ASP A 458 -30.39 3.81 -5.72
N PRO A 459 -31.41 4.29 -6.47
CA PRO A 459 -31.74 5.69 -6.57
C PRO A 459 -32.46 6.24 -5.32
N ASN A 460 -32.03 7.42 -4.91
CA ASN A 460 -32.70 8.24 -3.91
C ASN A 460 -32.99 9.64 -4.49
N ALA A 461 -34.24 10.06 -4.51
CA ALA A 461 -34.66 11.31 -5.15
C ALA A 461 -33.89 12.54 -4.62
N SER A 462 -33.73 12.67 -3.31
CA SER A 462 -33.01 13.81 -2.72
C SER A 462 -31.51 13.81 -3.04
N GLU A 463 -30.91 12.64 -3.16
CA GLU A 463 -29.51 12.53 -3.58
C GLU A 463 -29.34 12.87 -5.07
N VAL A 464 -30.28 12.45 -5.91
CA VAL A 464 -30.28 12.81 -7.34
C VAL A 464 -30.47 14.32 -7.54
N GLU A 465 -31.33 14.96 -6.76
CA GLU A 465 -31.43 16.43 -6.72
C GLU A 465 -30.12 17.10 -6.27
N SER A 466 -29.43 16.50 -5.33
CA SER A 466 -28.10 16.93 -4.87
C SER A 466 -27.04 16.80 -5.99
N ILE A 467 -27.04 15.68 -6.71
CA ILE A 467 -26.17 15.46 -7.88
C ILE A 467 -26.43 16.51 -8.95
N GLU A 468 -27.69 16.76 -9.27
CA GLU A 468 -28.08 17.76 -10.25
C GLU A 468 -27.60 19.17 -9.87
N LYS A 469 -27.75 19.54 -8.61
CA LYS A 469 -27.24 20.80 -8.07
C LYS A 469 -25.72 20.90 -8.24
N TYR A 470 -24.97 19.84 -7.94
CA TYR A 470 -23.52 19.81 -8.15
C TYR A 470 -23.17 20.00 -9.64
N LEU A 471 -23.76 19.19 -10.52
CA LEU A 471 -23.41 19.19 -11.95
C LEU A 471 -23.84 20.48 -12.68
N ILE A 472 -25.04 21.02 -12.38
CA ILE A 472 -25.57 22.18 -13.07
C ILE A 472 -25.09 23.47 -12.42
N ASP A 473 -25.37 23.66 -11.13
CA ASP A 473 -25.14 24.95 -10.47
C ASP A 473 -23.65 25.18 -10.18
N PHE A 474 -22.98 24.19 -9.63
CA PHE A 474 -21.56 24.32 -9.32
C PHE A 474 -20.68 24.05 -10.55
N MET A 475 -20.71 22.85 -11.13
CA MET A 475 -19.77 22.50 -12.20
C MET A 475 -20.02 23.30 -13.46
N TRP A 476 -21.19 23.16 -14.10
CA TRP A 476 -21.42 23.79 -15.40
C TRP A 476 -21.52 25.31 -15.31
N ASN A 477 -22.45 25.82 -14.49
CA ASN A 477 -22.76 27.26 -14.47
C ASN A 477 -21.72 28.11 -13.72
N ASN A 478 -20.91 27.54 -12.85
CA ASN A 478 -19.97 28.27 -12.04
C ASN A 478 -18.50 27.86 -12.29
N TYR A 479 -18.14 26.63 -12.04
CA TYR A 479 -16.75 26.19 -12.13
C TYR A 479 -16.23 26.17 -13.57
N MET A 480 -17.03 25.71 -14.51
CA MET A 480 -16.71 25.65 -15.94
C MET A 480 -17.23 26.85 -16.75
N LYS A 481 -17.80 27.89 -16.13
CA LYS A 481 -18.43 29.01 -16.82
C LYS A 481 -17.59 29.73 -17.89
N ASN A 482 -16.27 29.67 -17.77
CA ASN A 482 -15.33 30.27 -18.72
C ASN A 482 -14.75 29.27 -19.71
N SER A 483 -15.15 28.01 -19.62
CA SER A 483 -14.62 26.91 -20.44
C SER A 483 -15.71 26.12 -21.20
N HIS A 484 -16.90 26.66 -21.36
CA HIS A 484 -18.00 26.00 -22.07
C HIS A 484 -17.64 25.62 -23.51
N GLU A 485 -16.80 26.42 -24.18
CA GLU A 485 -16.37 26.13 -25.57
C GLU A 485 -15.25 25.05 -25.61
N THR A 486 -14.53 24.87 -24.53
CA THR A 486 -13.38 23.94 -24.44
C THR A 486 -13.64 22.75 -23.56
N TYR A 487 -14.76 22.72 -22.85
CA TYR A 487 -15.09 21.69 -21.85
C TYR A 487 -14.00 21.41 -20.82
N ALA A 488 -13.06 22.33 -20.63
CA ALA A 488 -11.95 22.14 -19.72
C ALA A 488 -12.38 22.29 -18.26
N VAL A 489 -11.97 21.35 -17.41
CA VAL A 489 -12.17 21.36 -15.95
C VAL A 489 -10.91 21.91 -15.29
N ALA A 490 -11.05 22.90 -14.41
CA ALA A 490 -9.93 23.44 -13.65
C ALA A 490 -9.47 22.44 -12.56
N ASN A 491 -8.19 22.52 -12.16
CA ASN A 491 -7.69 21.58 -11.17
C ASN A 491 -8.06 21.91 -9.73
N TYR A 492 -8.04 23.19 -9.40
CA TYR A 492 -8.14 23.64 -8.01
C TYR A 492 -9.10 24.82 -7.86
N LEU A 493 -9.92 24.73 -6.81
CA LEU A 493 -10.59 25.87 -6.22
C LEU A 493 -9.56 26.62 -5.36
N SER A 494 -9.45 27.92 -5.46
CA SER A 494 -8.55 28.69 -4.61
C SER A 494 -9.26 29.76 -3.82
N GLY A 495 -8.70 30.14 -2.69
CA GLY A 495 -9.23 31.20 -1.82
C GLY A 495 -9.37 32.58 -2.45
N SER A 496 -8.86 32.79 -3.67
CA SER A 496 -9.02 34.03 -4.44
C SER A 496 -10.05 33.92 -5.58
N GLY A 497 -10.75 32.79 -5.68
CA GLY A 497 -11.75 32.49 -6.68
C GLY A 497 -11.56 31.12 -7.34
N ILE A 498 -12.50 30.73 -8.18
CA ILE A 498 -12.55 29.38 -8.78
C ILE A 498 -11.30 29.00 -9.57
N TYR A 499 -10.54 29.94 -10.04
CA TYR A 499 -9.32 29.71 -10.83
C TYR A 499 -8.07 30.28 -10.19
N GLY A 500 -8.07 30.42 -8.87
CA GLY A 500 -7.06 31.21 -8.20
C GLY A 500 -5.62 30.76 -8.38
N GLY A 501 -4.82 31.65 -8.87
CA GLY A 501 -3.37 31.65 -8.69
C GLY A 501 -2.55 30.65 -9.49
N SER A 502 -3.13 29.63 -10.11
CA SER A 502 -2.37 28.72 -10.96
C SER A 502 -2.15 29.31 -12.35
N ALA A 503 -0.91 29.31 -12.80
CA ALA A 503 -0.56 29.72 -14.17
C ALA A 503 -1.16 28.78 -15.24
N ASN A 504 -1.52 27.56 -14.85
CA ASN A 504 -2.19 26.56 -15.68
C ASN A 504 -3.24 25.81 -14.87
N PRO A 505 -4.46 26.35 -14.74
CA PRO A 505 -5.53 25.73 -13.96
C PRO A 505 -6.06 24.42 -14.57
N TYR A 506 -5.64 24.04 -15.75
CA TYR A 506 -6.15 22.88 -16.50
C TYR A 506 -5.05 21.82 -16.71
N SER A 507 -4.25 21.53 -15.71
CA SER A 507 -3.08 20.66 -15.86
C SER A 507 -3.32 19.20 -15.46
N ARG A 508 -4.43 18.87 -14.78
CA ARG A 508 -4.69 17.49 -14.31
C ARG A 508 -5.87 16.86 -15.06
N THR A 509 -5.57 15.81 -15.77
CA THR A 509 -6.55 15.10 -16.61
C THR A 509 -7.49 14.21 -15.81
N TYR A 510 -7.10 13.79 -14.60
CA TYR A 510 -7.95 12.97 -13.73
C TYR A 510 -9.28 13.66 -13.41
N SER A 511 -9.26 14.92 -13.04
CA SER A 511 -10.46 15.70 -12.75
C SER A 511 -11.43 15.72 -13.93
N GLU A 512 -10.92 15.75 -15.15
CA GLU A 512 -11.76 15.74 -16.36
C GLU A 512 -12.45 14.40 -16.56
N VAL A 513 -11.77 13.28 -16.27
CA VAL A 513 -12.40 11.94 -16.35
C VAL A 513 -13.50 11.79 -15.31
N MET A 514 -13.25 12.22 -14.08
CA MET A 514 -14.21 12.12 -12.98
C MET A 514 -15.47 12.92 -13.27
N GLU A 515 -15.31 14.14 -13.72
CA GLU A 515 -16.48 14.98 -14.08
C GLU A 515 -17.23 14.44 -15.30
N ALA A 516 -16.50 13.96 -16.32
CA ALA A 516 -17.15 13.36 -17.48
C ALA A 516 -17.99 12.13 -17.08
N THR A 517 -17.47 11.28 -16.21
CA THR A 517 -18.20 10.09 -15.74
C THR A 517 -19.32 10.46 -14.76
N GLY A 518 -19.18 11.53 -14.00
CA GLY A 518 -20.27 12.10 -13.18
C GLY A 518 -21.46 12.53 -14.04
N PHE A 519 -21.22 13.31 -15.08
CA PHE A 519 -22.26 13.70 -16.06
C PHE A 519 -22.84 12.48 -16.79
N PHE A 520 -22.01 11.51 -17.17
CA PHE A 520 -22.48 10.31 -17.85
C PHE A 520 -23.39 9.45 -16.95
N ASN A 521 -23.06 9.31 -15.69
CA ASN A 521 -23.91 8.56 -14.76
C ASN A 521 -25.23 9.29 -14.48
N MET A 522 -25.25 10.63 -14.48
CA MET A 522 -26.51 11.38 -14.39
C MET A 522 -27.40 11.14 -15.62
N TYR A 523 -26.84 11.08 -16.84
CA TYR A 523 -27.57 10.61 -18.03
C TYR A 523 -28.18 9.23 -17.78
N ARG A 524 -27.43 8.28 -17.25
CA ARG A 524 -27.89 6.91 -16.97
C ARG A 524 -29.03 6.89 -15.94
N ILE A 525 -28.94 7.72 -14.90
CA ILE A 525 -29.97 7.85 -13.86
C ILE A 525 -31.28 8.32 -14.49
N GLU A 526 -31.27 9.40 -15.25
CA GLU A 526 -32.49 9.94 -15.88
C GLU A 526 -33.09 8.94 -16.86
N LYS A 527 -32.29 8.27 -17.69
CA LYS A 527 -32.79 7.22 -18.61
C LYS A 527 -33.38 6.02 -17.88
N ALA A 528 -32.83 5.62 -16.74
CA ALA A 528 -33.33 4.51 -15.95
C ALA A 528 -34.56 4.85 -15.10
N TYR A 529 -34.61 6.10 -14.60
CA TYR A 529 -35.61 6.58 -13.64
C TYR A 529 -36.22 7.93 -14.05
N PRO A 530 -36.88 8.02 -15.19
CA PRO A 530 -37.32 9.32 -15.76
C PRO A 530 -38.33 10.08 -14.91
N ASP A 531 -39.02 9.39 -13.99
CA ASP A 531 -40.05 9.99 -13.12
C ASP A 531 -39.57 10.16 -11.67
N LEU A 532 -38.27 9.99 -11.39
CA LEU A 532 -37.72 10.00 -10.02
C LEU A 532 -37.78 11.42 -9.41
N ILE A 533 -37.37 12.40 -10.19
CA ILE A 533 -37.40 13.83 -9.86
C ILE A 533 -37.92 14.66 -11.04
N ASP A 534 -38.11 15.95 -10.84
CA ASP A 534 -38.39 16.90 -11.94
C ASP A 534 -37.02 17.39 -12.48
N TYR A 535 -36.43 16.60 -13.41
CA TYR A 535 -35.12 16.88 -13.96
C TYR A 535 -35.01 18.25 -14.61
N ARG A 536 -33.93 18.97 -14.33
CA ARG A 536 -33.73 20.36 -14.77
C ARG A 536 -33.21 20.46 -16.20
N GLU A 537 -32.48 19.48 -16.66
CA GLU A 537 -31.93 19.33 -18.00
C GLU A 537 -32.31 17.95 -18.56
N SER A 538 -32.16 17.72 -19.86
CA SER A 538 -32.47 16.43 -20.46
C SER A 538 -31.29 15.45 -20.36
N ALA A 539 -31.57 14.14 -20.42
CA ALA A 539 -30.57 13.11 -20.45
C ALA A 539 -29.51 13.36 -21.53
N GLU A 540 -29.93 13.78 -22.73
CA GLU A 540 -29.02 14.09 -23.83
C GLU A 540 -28.09 15.26 -23.48
N TRP A 541 -28.56 16.23 -22.68
CA TRP A 541 -27.74 17.35 -22.22
C TRP A 541 -26.58 16.85 -21.34
N TYR A 542 -26.88 15.98 -20.41
CA TYR A 542 -25.82 15.36 -19.54
C TYR A 542 -24.82 14.54 -20.37
N LEU A 543 -25.32 13.76 -21.34
CA LEU A 543 -24.47 12.97 -22.21
C LEU A 543 -23.56 13.83 -23.10
N GLU A 544 -24.09 14.96 -23.61
CA GLU A 544 -23.31 15.95 -24.37
C GLU A 544 -22.16 16.51 -23.52
N LYS A 545 -22.40 16.85 -22.23
CA LYS A 545 -21.38 17.39 -21.36
C LYS A 545 -20.33 16.33 -21.04
N ALA A 546 -20.74 15.11 -20.75
CA ALA A 546 -19.84 13.97 -20.54
C ALA A 546 -18.90 13.75 -21.73
N TYR A 547 -19.45 13.68 -22.93
CA TYR A 547 -18.69 13.54 -24.17
C TYR A 547 -17.73 14.73 -24.37
N GLY A 548 -18.23 15.96 -24.21
CA GLY A 548 -17.44 17.17 -24.45
C GLY A 548 -16.22 17.25 -23.52
N ILE A 549 -16.41 16.98 -22.22
CA ILE A 549 -15.32 16.99 -21.24
C ILE A 549 -14.29 15.92 -21.59
N TYR A 550 -14.72 14.68 -21.80
CA TYR A 550 -13.79 13.59 -22.06
C TYR A 550 -13.06 13.73 -23.40
N SER A 551 -13.77 13.99 -24.50
CA SER A 551 -13.19 13.98 -25.84
C SER A 551 -12.22 15.13 -26.10
N ASN A 552 -12.36 16.23 -25.38
CA ASN A 552 -11.59 17.43 -25.66
C ASN A 552 -10.16 17.41 -25.13
N ARG A 553 -9.91 16.70 -24.04
CA ARG A 553 -8.58 16.68 -23.41
C ARG A 553 -8.06 15.30 -23.07
N VAL A 554 -8.88 14.44 -22.49
CA VAL A 554 -8.43 13.15 -21.94
C VAL A 554 -7.90 12.22 -23.02
N SER A 555 -8.52 12.23 -24.17
CA SER A 555 -8.18 11.36 -25.30
C SER A 555 -6.77 11.54 -25.86
N ALA A 556 -6.09 12.63 -25.54
CA ALA A 556 -4.73 12.90 -26.04
C ALA A 556 -3.64 12.16 -25.26
N TYR A 557 -3.95 11.58 -24.09
CA TYR A 557 -2.97 10.95 -23.24
C TYR A 557 -2.87 9.44 -23.51
N PRO A 558 -1.64 8.90 -23.69
CA PRO A 558 -1.41 7.48 -23.97
C PRO A 558 -1.39 6.58 -22.73
N ILE A 559 -1.92 7.05 -21.61
CA ILE A 559 -2.02 6.32 -20.35
C ILE A 559 -3.49 6.15 -19.96
N GLY A 560 -3.78 5.20 -19.06
CA GLY A 560 -5.11 5.06 -18.48
C GLY A 560 -5.39 6.06 -17.36
N PHE A 561 -6.68 6.26 -17.08
CA PHE A 561 -7.17 6.98 -15.91
C PHE A 561 -8.28 6.16 -15.25
N TYR A 562 -8.40 6.23 -13.94
CA TYR A 562 -9.52 5.59 -13.24
C TYR A 562 -10.85 6.26 -13.62
N GLY A 563 -11.92 5.46 -13.68
CA GLY A 563 -13.21 5.88 -14.24
C GLY A 563 -13.37 5.62 -15.74
N GLU A 564 -12.29 5.44 -16.50
CA GLU A 564 -12.37 5.19 -17.95
C GLU A 564 -12.97 3.85 -18.35
N GLN A 565 -13.15 2.92 -17.42
CA GLN A 565 -13.90 1.67 -17.67
C GLN A 565 -15.34 1.92 -18.13
N GLN A 566 -15.89 3.11 -17.91
CA GLN A 566 -17.23 3.51 -18.33
C GLN A 566 -17.29 4.07 -19.77
N ILE A 567 -16.16 4.36 -20.40
CA ILE A 567 -16.14 4.98 -21.74
C ILE A 567 -16.75 4.11 -22.83
N PRO A 568 -16.57 2.77 -22.85
CA PRO A 568 -17.32 1.93 -23.79
C PRO A 568 -18.85 2.08 -23.69
N ASP A 569 -19.39 2.15 -22.47
CA ASP A 569 -20.81 2.38 -22.25
C ASP A 569 -21.26 3.77 -22.75
N MET A 570 -20.42 4.79 -22.58
CA MET A 570 -20.67 6.13 -23.11
C MET A 570 -20.71 6.13 -24.65
N ILE A 571 -19.86 5.37 -25.31
CA ILE A 571 -19.88 5.20 -26.78
C ILE A 571 -21.23 4.60 -27.22
N GLU A 572 -21.68 3.54 -26.58
CA GLU A 572 -22.96 2.91 -26.89
C GLU A 572 -24.16 3.85 -26.61
N ALA A 573 -24.10 4.63 -25.52
CA ALA A 573 -25.11 5.63 -25.20
C ALA A 573 -25.22 6.72 -26.26
N LEU A 574 -24.10 7.23 -26.75
CA LEU A 574 -24.07 8.22 -27.84
C LEU A 574 -24.77 7.68 -29.11
N TYR A 575 -24.50 6.44 -29.48
CA TYR A 575 -25.19 5.81 -30.61
C TYR A 575 -26.69 5.64 -30.34
N ALA A 576 -27.06 5.24 -29.12
CA ALA A 576 -28.46 5.05 -28.74
C ALA A 576 -29.29 6.35 -28.83
N GLU A 577 -28.68 7.48 -28.51
CA GLU A 577 -29.30 8.82 -28.64
C GLU A 577 -29.17 9.41 -30.04
N GLY A 578 -28.60 8.68 -31.00
CA GLY A 578 -28.43 9.17 -32.39
C GLY A 578 -27.28 10.18 -32.57
N MET A 579 -26.43 10.37 -31.57
CA MET A 579 -25.21 11.17 -31.59
C MET A 579 -24.07 10.37 -32.25
N THR A 580 -24.30 10.03 -33.54
CA THR A 580 -23.42 9.07 -34.25
C THR A 580 -22.03 9.61 -34.51
N GLU A 581 -21.92 10.91 -34.80
CA GLU A 581 -20.62 11.56 -35.04
C GLU A 581 -19.76 11.58 -33.78
N GLU A 582 -20.39 11.89 -32.64
CA GLU A 582 -19.75 11.88 -31.31
C GLU A 582 -19.33 10.47 -30.91
N GLY A 583 -20.21 9.48 -31.13
CA GLY A 583 -19.91 8.06 -30.87
C GLY A 583 -18.74 7.55 -31.73
N ASP A 584 -18.70 7.87 -33.02
CA ASP A 584 -17.60 7.52 -33.93
C ASP A 584 -16.29 8.20 -33.49
N ASN A 585 -16.36 9.47 -33.09
CA ASN A 585 -15.21 10.19 -32.58
C ASN A 585 -14.66 9.57 -31.30
N LEU A 586 -15.52 9.33 -30.31
CA LEU A 586 -15.10 8.76 -29.05
C LEU A 586 -14.52 7.34 -29.20
N LYS A 587 -15.14 6.52 -30.04
CA LYS A 587 -14.64 5.20 -30.43
C LYS A 587 -13.25 5.28 -31.09
N GLN A 588 -13.04 6.26 -31.98
CA GLN A 588 -11.75 6.48 -32.61
C GLN A 588 -10.69 6.90 -31.58
N LEU A 589 -11.02 7.79 -30.67
CA LEU A 589 -10.10 8.32 -29.67
C LEU A 589 -9.75 7.27 -28.61
N PHE A 590 -10.73 6.68 -27.96
CA PHE A 590 -10.52 5.75 -26.85
C PHE A 590 -10.13 4.35 -27.36
N ALA A 591 -10.98 3.72 -28.16
CA ALA A 591 -10.75 2.33 -28.53
C ALA A 591 -9.62 2.19 -29.54
N LYS A 592 -9.54 3.02 -30.58
CA LYS A 592 -8.51 2.85 -31.60
C LYS A 592 -7.19 3.53 -31.22
N SER A 593 -7.20 4.82 -30.93
CA SER A 593 -5.95 5.55 -30.63
C SER A 593 -5.33 5.09 -29.32
N LYS A 594 -6.03 5.26 -28.21
CA LYS A 594 -5.54 4.90 -26.88
C LYS A 594 -5.32 3.39 -26.77
N GLY A 595 -6.29 2.57 -27.19
CA GLY A 595 -6.16 1.12 -27.15
C GLY A 595 -4.97 0.59 -27.96
N THR A 596 -4.66 1.20 -29.12
CA THR A 596 -3.47 0.82 -29.92
C THR A 596 -2.18 1.18 -29.17
N SER A 597 -2.12 2.31 -28.48
CA SER A 597 -0.93 2.71 -27.73
C SER A 597 -0.60 1.76 -26.58
N MET A 598 -1.61 1.09 -26.01
CA MET A 598 -1.42 0.10 -24.94
C MET A 598 -0.56 -1.10 -25.37
N ALA A 599 -0.41 -1.36 -26.66
CA ALA A 599 0.44 -2.46 -27.16
C ALA A 599 1.93 -2.31 -26.82
N THR A 600 2.38 -1.09 -26.62
CA THR A 600 3.80 -0.76 -26.37
C THR A 600 3.98 0.19 -25.19
N ALA A 601 2.93 0.49 -24.44
CA ALA A 601 3.03 1.33 -23.26
C ALA A 601 3.91 0.64 -22.22
N ALA A 602 4.94 1.33 -21.75
CA ALA A 602 5.86 0.81 -20.74
C ALA A 602 5.29 0.99 -19.32
N TYR A 603 4.63 2.12 -19.10
CA TYR A 603 4.02 2.50 -17.82
C TYR A 603 2.58 2.96 -18.05
N PRO A 604 1.67 2.02 -18.29
CA PRO A 604 0.28 2.37 -18.66
C PRO A 604 -0.59 2.74 -17.47
N TYR A 605 -0.06 2.65 -16.28
CA TYR A 605 -0.83 2.62 -15.05
C TYR A 605 -1.22 3.99 -14.54
N GLY A 606 -0.40 4.98 -14.73
CA GLY A 606 -0.61 6.29 -14.18
C GLY A 606 0.46 7.28 -14.58
N SER A 607 0.40 8.46 -14.01
CA SER A 607 1.21 9.59 -14.45
C SER A 607 2.21 10.08 -13.42
N GLU A 608 2.13 9.63 -12.17
CA GLU A 608 2.90 10.21 -11.09
C GLU A 608 4.12 9.37 -10.71
N PHE A 609 3.98 8.05 -10.72
CA PHE A 609 5.03 7.13 -10.30
C PHE A 609 5.16 5.95 -11.25
N GLU A 610 6.29 5.31 -11.25
CA GLU A 610 6.58 4.13 -12.05
C GLU A 610 5.76 2.89 -11.63
N TYR A 611 5.21 2.92 -10.44
CA TYR A 611 4.35 1.89 -9.86
C TYR A 611 2.96 2.42 -9.50
N ASP A 612 2.62 3.60 -9.97
CA ASP A 612 1.30 4.19 -9.86
C ASP A 612 0.31 3.41 -10.73
N ASN A 613 -0.71 2.85 -10.11
CA ASN A 613 -1.71 2.03 -10.78
C ASN A 613 -3.07 2.72 -10.93
N THR A 614 -3.12 4.02 -10.76
CA THR A 614 -4.34 4.82 -10.93
C THR A 614 -4.96 4.71 -12.31
N GLY A 615 -4.16 4.39 -13.31
CA GLY A 615 -4.61 4.27 -14.69
C GLY A 615 -4.84 2.84 -15.19
N GLU A 616 -4.67 1.81 -14.35
CA GLU A 616 -4.77 0.42 -14.77
C GLU A 616 -6.11 0.08 -15.41
N GLU A 617 -7.21 0.48 -14.78
CA GLU A 617 -8.56 0.22 -15.29
C GLU A 617 -8.81 0.86 -16.65
N GLY A 618 -8.40 2.11 -16.82
CA GLY A 618 -8.54 2.82 -18.09
C GLY A 618 -7.68 2.22 -19.19
N ALA A 619 -6.45 1.85 -18.87
CA ALA A 619 -5.52 1.22 -19.81
C ALA A 619 -6.04 -0.15 -20.28
N TYR A 620 -6.49 -0.98 -19.35
CA TYR A 620 -7.08 -2.28 -19.67
C TYR A 620 -8.37 -2.12 -20.49
N SER A 621 -9.26 -1.20 -20.10
CA SER A 621 -10.52 -0.94 -20.80
C SER A 621 -10.29 -0.43 -22.22
N ALA A 622 -9.27 0.40 -22.45
CA ALA A 622 -8.89 0.84 -23.77
C ALA A 622 -8.39 -0.31 -24.66
N ALA A 623 -7.58 -1.21 -24.11
CA ALA A 623 -7.10 -2.42 -24.83
C ALA A 623 -8.26 -3.37 -25.16
N LYS A 624 -9.21 -3.53 -24.23
CA LYS A 624 -10.43 -4.32 -24.41
C LYS A 624 -11.36 -3.70 -25.47
N ALA A 625 -11.55 -2.39 -25.43
CA ALA A 625 -12.32 -1.64 -26.44
C ALA A 625 -11.70 -1.76 -27.82
N LEU A 626 -10.36 -1.71 -27.94
CA LEU A 626 -9.69 -1.98 -29.22
C LEU A 626 -10.07 -3.35 -29.77
N ARG A 627 -10.07 -4.37 -28.95
CA ARG A 627 -10.49 -5.73 -29.37
C ARG A 627 -11.95 -5.77 -29.79
N THR A 628 -12.81 -5.08 -29.08
CA THR A 628 -14.27 -5.10 -29.32
C THR A 628 -14.62 -4.37 -30.62
N TYR A 629 -14.11 -3.17 -30.80
CA TYR A 629 -14.50 -2.31 -31.93
C TYR A 629 -13.60 -2.46 -33.16
N TYR A 630 -12.35 -2.92 -32.99
CA TYR A 630 -11.36 -3.07 -34.06
C TYR A 630 -10.65 -4.42 -33.99
N PRO A 631 -11.38 -5.56 -34.10
CA PRO A 631 -10.80 -6.90 -33.87
C PRO A 631 -9.67 -7.24 -34.87
N ASP A 632 -9.68 -6.66 -36.06
CA ASP A 632 -8.67 -6.88 -37.09
C ASP A 632 -7.43 -5.96 -36.96
N ASN A 633 -7.38 -5.11 -35.94
CA ASN A 633 -6.22 -4.26 -35.70
C ASN A 633 -5.04 -5.13 -35.26
N SER A 634 -3.88 -4.94 -35.90
CA SER A 634 -2.67 -5.74 -35.64
C SER A 634 -2.15 -5.67 -34.20
N ASN A 635 -2.49 -4.61 -33.46
CA ASN A 635 -2.04 -4.38 -32.08
C ASN A 635 -3.01 -4.98 -31.03
N THR A 636 -4.18 -5.46 -31.40
CA THR A 636 -5.20 -5.93 -30.45
C THR A 636 -4.68 -6.96 -29.44
N LYS A 637 -3.99 -8.01 -29.96
CA LYS A 637 -3.43 -9.05 -29.09
C LYS A 637 -2.28 -8.52 -28.21
N ALA A 638 -1.45 -7.67 -28.77
CA ALA A 638 -0.32 -7.10 -28.04
C ALA A 638 -0.78 -6.16 -26.93
N ALA A 639 -1.79 -5.33 -27.19
CA ALA A 639 -2.36 -4.42 -26.18
C ALA A 639 -2.92 -5.17 -24.98
N LEU A 640 -3.79 -6.16 -25.20
CA LEU A 640 -4.33 -6.97 -24.12
C LEU A 640 -3.24 -7.71 -23.35
N LYS A 641 -2.33 -8.38 -24.06
CA LYS A 641 -1.24 -9.11 -23.40
C LYS A 641 -0.38 -8.17 -22.54
N ASN A 642 -0.08 -6.96 -23.04
CA ASN A 642 0.71 -5.99 -22.31
C ASN A 642 -0.01 -5.52 -21.04
N MET A 643 -1.31 -5.24 -21.12
CA MET A 643 -2.10 -4.82 -19.96
C MET A 643 -2.25 -5.95 -18.91
N GLN A 644 -2.49 -7.16 -19.35
CA GLN A 644 -2.53 -8.32 -18.44
C GLN A 644 -1.19 -8.56 -17.75
N SER A 645 -0.07 -8.41 -18.49
CA SER A 645 1.27 -8.49 -17.90
C SER A 645 1.51 -7.37 -16.89
N ALA A 646 1.04 -6.16 -17.20
CA ALA A 646 1.14 -5.01 -16.31
C ALA A 646 0.38 -5.26 -15.01
N GLU A 647 -0.83 -5.79 -15.10
CA GLU A 647 -1.66 -6.14 -13.94
C GLU A 647 -0.99 -7.16 -13.01
N TRP A 648 -0.39 -8.21 -13.56
CA TRP A 648 0.38 -9.16 -12.76
C TRP A 648 1.57 -8.53 -12.05
N LYS A 649 2.24 -7.57 -12.70
CA LYS A 649 3.38 -6.86 -12.11
C LYS A 649 2.94 -5.95 -10.97
N THR A 650 1.87 -5.19 -11.15
CA THR A 650 1.33 -4.33 -10.09
C THR A 650 0.71 -5.12 -8.95
N ARG A 651 0.13 -6.29 -9.22
CA ARG A 651 -0.31 -7.21 -8.17
C ARG A 651 0.82 -7.56 -7.22
N ALA A 652 2.03 -7.78 -7.71
CA ALA A 652 3.19 -8.03 -6.87
C ALA A 652 3.47 -6.90 -5.88
N MET A 653 3.06 -5.66 -6.21
CA MET A 653 3.19 -4.51 -5.33
C MET A 653 2.20 -4.50 -4.15
N ARG A 654 1.20 -5.37 -4.14
CA ARG A 654 0.14 -5.39 -3.11
C ARG A 654 0.46 -6.22 -1.87
N GLY A 655 1.50 -7.03 -1.91
CA GLY A 655 1.90 -7.90 -0.82
C GLY A 655 1.06 -9.17 -0.66
N LEU A 656 1.62 -10.17 0.00
CA LEU A 656 0.94 -11.44 0.28
C LEU A 656 -0.14 -11.33 1.36
N GLN A 657 0.04 -10.39 2.28
CA GLN A 657 -0.85 -10.15 3.41
C GLN A 657 -1.37 -8.71 3.33
N PRO A 658 -2.33 -8.41 2.45
CA PRO A 658 -2.84 -7.06 2.31
C PRO A 658 -3.82 -6.74 3.44
N THR A 659 -3.36 -6.78 4.67
CA THR A 659 -4.08 -6.17 5.76
C THR A 659 -4.01 -4.67 5.57
N TRP A 660 -5.15 -4.01 5.47
CA TRP A 660 -5.20 -2.57 5.23
C TRP A 660 -4.35 -1.77 6.23
N TYR A 661 -4.31 -2.25 7.46
CA TYR A 661 -3.59 -1.62 8.54
C TYR A 661 -2.07 -1.67 8.39
N GLN A 662 -1.53 -2.74 7.87
CA GLN A 662 -0.09 -2.88 7.69
C GLN A 662 0.43 -2.16 6.45
N TYR A 663 -0.43 -1.97 5.47
CA TYR A 663 -0.18 -1.09 4.36
C TYR A 663 -0.32 0.36 4.73
N ALA A 664 -1.32 0.66 5.50
CA ALA A 664 -1.51 1.94 6.15
C ALA A 664 -0.54 2.20 7.28
N ASP A 665 0.47 1.37 7.36
CA ASP A 665 1.52 1.75 8.28
C ASP A 665 2.03 3.11 7.90
N PRO A 666 1.59 3.80 8.59
CA PRO A 666 1.29 5.01 8.24
C PRO A 666 2.43 5.81 8.03
N VAL A 667 2.29 5.73 7.74
CA VAL A 667 2.20 6.69 8.38
C VAL A 667 3.08 7.76 8.12
N PHE A 668 3.62 8.33 8.10
CA PHE A 668 4.45 9.44 8.22
C PHE A 668 5.80 9.20 7.58
N ARG A 669 5.74 8.31 6.61
CA ARG A 669 6.99 7.80 6.15
C ARG A 669 7.37 8.25 4.80
N GLY A 670 7.23 9.52 4.62
CA GLY A 670 7.48 10.13 3.35
C GLY A 670 6.42 9.69 2.32
N GLY A 671 5.91 10.55 1.55
CA GLY A 671 4.76 10.41 0.67
C GLY A 671 4.51 9.07 -0.02
N GLU A 672 5.55 8.24 -0.22
CA GLU A 672 5.46 6.96 -0.90
C GLU A 672 4.48 5.97 -0.25
N THR A 673 4.51 5.84 1.06
CA THR A 673 3.77 4.76 1.73
C THR A 673 2.27 4.97 1.65
N TRP A 674 1.77 6.16 1.87
CA TRP A 674 0.35 6.42 1.82
C TRP A 674 -0.20 6.49 0.39
N TRP A 675 0.56 6.95 -0.57
CA TRP A 675 0.21 6.89 -1.98
C TRP A 675 0.05 5.43 -2.43
N ASN A 676 1.03 4.59 -2.13
CA ASN A 676 0.95 3.18 -2.45
C ASN A 676 -0.26 2.50 -1.82
N PHE A 677 -0.51 2.77 -0.55
CA PHE A 677 -1.67 2.24 0.13
C PHE A 677 -2.97 2.61 -0.60
N GLN A 678 -3.15 3.87 -0.88
CA GLN A 678 -4.37 4.38 -1.46
C GLN A 678 -4.63 3.82 -2.86
N TYR A 679 -3.61 3.76 -3.68
CA TYR A 679 -3.77 3.34 -5.07
C TYR A 679 -3.61 1.84 -5.29
N THR A 680 -2.76 1.17 -4.55
CA THR A 680 -2.55 -0.27 -4.73
C THR A 680 -3.57 -1.13 -4.01
N ALA A 681 -4.18 -0.64 -2.95
CA ALA A 681 -5.12 -1.44 -2.15
C ALA A 681 -6.53 -1.49 -2.75
N SER A 682 -6.97 -0.46 -3.45
CA SER A 682 -8.35 -0.29 -3.90
C SER A 682 -8.54 -0.31 -5.41
N LEU A 683 -7.53 0.00 -6.19
CA LEU A 683 -7.62 0.04 -7.65
C LEU A 683 -7.35 -1.33 -8.27
N ALA A 684 -7.78 -1.52 -9.51
CA ALA A 684 -7.66 -2.75 -10.29
C ALA A 684 -8.51 -3.95 -9.85
N GLY A 685 -9.36 -3.82 -8.84
CA GLY A 685 -10.33 -4.86 -8.50
C GLY A 685 -11.24 -5.21 -9.67
N TYR A 686 -11.69 -4.23 -10.42
CA TYR A 686 -12.48 -4.39 -11.64
C TYR A 686 -11.76 -5.23 -12.70
N ILE A 687 -10.47 -5.00 -12.93
CA ILE A 687 -9.71 -5.71 -13.95
C ILE A 687 -9.63 -7.20 -13.61
N MET A 688 -9.35 -7.52 -12.37
CA MET A 688 -9.25 -8.89 -11.91
C MET A 688 -10.59 -9.60 -12.01
N ASP A 689 -11.68 -8.95 -11.64
CA ASP A 689 -13.03 -9.49 -11.75
C ASP A 689 -13.45 -9.73 -13.21
N ASP A 690 -13.14 -8.78 -14.08
CA ASP A 690 -13.48 -8.88 -15.52
C ASP A 690 -12.61 -9.91 -16.27
N TRP A 691 -11.39 -10.12 -15.82
CA TRP A 691 -10.46 -11.02 -16.51
C TRP A 691 -10.58 -12.47 -16.04
N LEU A 692 -10.81 -12.73 -14.74
CA LEU A 692 -10.98 -14.07 -14.17
C LEU A 692 -12.36 -14.66 -14.45
#